data_29d765ac69816de956fac2c6839a1b5d
#
_entry.id   29d765ac69816de956fac2c6839a1b5d
#
_cell.length_a   1.000
_cell.length_b   1.000
_cell.length_c   1.000
_cell.angle_alpha   90.00
_cell.angle_beta   90.00
_cell.angle_gamma   90.00
#
_symmetry.space_group_name_H-M   'P 1'
#
loop_
_entity.id
_entity.type
_entity.pdbx_description
1 polymer ?
#
loop_
_entity_poly.entity_id
_entity_poly.type
_entity_poly.pdbx_seq_one_letter_code
_entity_poly.pdbx_strand_id
1 'polypeptide(L)'
;MRLRQFIFSLLLAGIFSVARAQTGSAPATVTNSVANQSAPKFFVRDYRFEGATILPLEKLSGLLSNYTGTVDLPRLHTGLNNLQCFYELEGVTNISVTLPQQTLTDGIVRVKMVLRPTQKIATLTAKPAPKLDVTAYHIEGNTVLPARDFGVLSNYTGTNVTFPELHEGLGKLQLRYRELGFPTINVSLPQQKLTNGVVHVKVIEGKLSDIVVSGNRYFSSNNVRRALPGLTTNILLNTKWFQPELDQANANRDRQIYPVISPGFEPGTTTLELKVKDQFPLHGRMEVNDKSSPGTPLLRLDTAVQYGNFWQREHQGGLDYNFSPQDFKPDGSVHGFYDLPLVTSYSAFYRIPFGFGHSQREELEQKPANFGFDEVSHQFILPPPSGHPDLTLYASRAASGTPVRYGPLQVIFTNTLADISSQSGQQSFTFNNNVGAKFNFPVAEFAGIRSAFSLGVDFKSYSAPTFSTNLTYFSLYALDNFGNPVLVTNDTIRLPSNSRAELRYFPLSFGWSGARPDSWGSFAFSYSQSVFLQSLATARTNFQNVAAAAGAGGNYTTINAGLARDQKLFGNWSALLNVNGQWASAPLINNEQFALGGTGGVRGYQQGEIYGDTGWRALFDLRAPPINIGYFPTATGSVPAALRYSWFMDYGQTYLIDRLTTANLSYSQWGTGLAFFLTAGEHFDARLTLAWALTDTPTTAAGTAQAYFSVGAQF
;
A
#
# COMPACT_ATOMS: atom_id res chain seq x y z
N MET A 1 -37.21 -14.32 -3.26
CA MET A 1 -36.73 -14.50 -4.64
C MET A 1 -36.48 -13.17 -5.38
N ARG A 2 -37.33 -12.15 -5.26
CA ARG A 2 -37.15 -10.83 -5.90
C ARG A 2 -35.99 -9.99 -5.31
N LEU A 3 -35.68 -10.13 -4.04
CA LEU A 3 -34.58 -9.40 -3.38
C LEU A 3 -33.21 -9.94 -3.79
N ARG A 4 -33.06 -11.26 -4.06
CA ARG A 4 -31.82 -11.88 -4.56
C ARG A 4 -31.44 -11.38 -5.97
N GLN A 5 -32.42 -11.16 -6.83
CA GLN A 5 -32.16 -10.58 -8.18
C GLN A 5 -31.80 -9.10 -8.11
N PHE A 6 -32.33 -8.36 -7.12
CA PHE A 6 -32.03 -6.94 -6.93
C PHE A 6 -30.60 -6.71 -6.44
N ILE A 7 -30.13 -7.54 -5.48
CA ILE A 7 -28.75 -7.47 -4.96
C ILE A 7 -27.73 -7.86 -6.03
N PHE A 8 -28.03 -8.90 -6.84
CA PHE A 8 -27.15 -9.30 -7.93
C PHE A 8 -27.07 -8.26 -9.07
N SER A 9 -28.17 -7.58 -9.36
CA SER A 9 -28.22 -6.48 -10.33
C SER A 9 -27.54 -5.21 -9.81
N LEU A 10 -27.60 -4.92 -8.51
CA LEU A 10 -26.84 -3.80 -7.91
C LEU A 10 -25.34 -4.05 -7.88
N LEU A 11 -24.91 -5.30 -7.67
CA LEU A 11 -23.51 -5.69 -7.69
C LEU A 11 -22.88 -5.55 -9.10
N LEU A 12 -23.62 -5.95 -10.15
CA LEU A 12 -23.16 -5.72 -11.53
C LEU A 12 -23.23 -4.24 -11.95
N ALA A 13 -24.24 -3.49 -11.49
CA ALA A 13 -24.35 -2.06 -11.79
C ALA A 13 -23.31 -1.21 -11.05
N GLY A 14 -22.88 -1.61 -9.85
CA GLY A 14 -21.84 -0.93 -9.08
C GLY A 14 -20.47 -0.99 -9.75
N ILE A 15 -20.13 -2.10 -10.39
CA ILE A 15 -18.83 -2.27 -11.10
C ILE A 15 -18.79 -1.40 -12.38
N PHE A 16 -19.95 -1.13 -13.02
CA PHE A 16 -20.03 -0.31 -14.24
C PHE A 16 -20.30 1.17 -13.98
N SER A 17 -20.78 1.57 -12.78
CA SER A 17 -21.17 2.97 -12.49
C SER A 17 -20.01 3.85 -12.04
N VAL A 18 -18.92 3.30 -11.49
CA VAL A 18 -17.74 4.06 -11.07
C VAL A 18 -16.96 4.63 -12.27
N ALA A 19 -17.13 4.06 -13.46
CA ALA A 19 -16.49 4.56 -14.68
C ALA A 19 -17.21 5.76 -15.34
N ARG A 20 -18.35 6.22 -14.82
CA ARG A 20 -19.19 7.24 -15.49
C ARG A 20 -19.36 8.57 -14.74
N ALA A 21 -18.67 8.77 -13.63
CA ALA A 21 -18.81 9.96 -12.77
C ALA A 21 -17.84 11.11 -13.09
N GLN A 22 -17.34 11.25 -14.31
CA GLN A 22 -16.48 12.37 -14.72
C GLN A 22 -17.01 13.23 -15.86
N THR A 23 -18.32 13.29 -16.09
CA THR A 23 -18.89 14.32 -16.97
C THR A 23 -20.13 14.93 -16.32
N GLY A 24 -19.93 15.88 -15.41
CA GLY A 24 -20.96 16.74 -14.84
C GLY A 24 -20.55 18.19 -15.01
N SER A 25 -21.16 18.88 -15.98
CA SER A 25 -21.02 20.31 -16.23
C SER A 25 -21.58 21.15 -15.10
N ALA A 26 -20.80 22.07 -14.56
CA ALA A 26 -21.25 23.15 -13.70
C ALA A 26 -21.48 24.45 -14.50
N PRO A 27 -22.38 25.35 -14.06
CA PRO A 27 -22.86 26.49 -14.87
C PRO A 27 -21.82 27.62 -14.95
N ALA A 28 -21.86 28.31 -16.07
CA ALA A 28 -21.00 29.40 -16.46
C ALA A 28 -21.10 30.63 -15.52
N THR A 29 -19.95 31.08 -15.06
CA THR A 29 -19.77 32.48 -14.66
C THR A 29 -18.67 33.07 -15.54
N VAL A 30 -19.01 34.11 -16.25
CA VAL A 30 -18.17 34.84 -17.19
C VAL A 30 -17.13 35.64 -16.44
N THR A 31 -15.86 35.28 -16.58
CA THR A 31 -14.72 36.17 -16.37
C THR A 31 -13.63 35.84 -17.36
N ASN A 32 -13.12 36.86 -18.04
CA ASN A 32 -12.14 36.80 -19.11
C ASN A 32 -10.95 35.93 -18.77
N SER A 33 -10.82 34.79 -19.45
CA SER A 33 -9.60 33.99 -19.47
C SER A 33 -9.06 33.93 -20.89
N VAL A 34 -7.80 34.29 -21.00
CA VAL A 34 -6.98 34.06 -22.18
C VAL A 34 -7.09 32.59 -22.57
N ALA A 35 -7.59 32.34 -23.76
CA ALA A 35 -7.80 31.00 -24.30
C ALA A 35 -6.45 30.28 -24.41
N ASN A 36 -6.30 29.22 -23.63
CA ASN A 36 -5.30 28.19 -23.84
C ASN A 36 -5.69 27.39 -25.08
N GLN A 37 -5.25 27.85 -26.26
CA GLN A 37 -5.38 27.07 -27.49
C GLN A 37 -4.47 25.84 -27.34
N SER A 38 -5.07 24.66 -27.24
CA SER A 38 -4.34 23.40 -27.41
C SER A 38 -3.56 23.46 -28.72
N ALA A 39 -2.26 23.25 -28.68
CA ALA A 39 -1.40 23.26 -29.86
C ALA A 39 -2.03 22.36 -30.95
N PRO A 40 -2.09 22.82 -32.20
CA PRO A 40 -2.71 22.07 -33.29
C PRO A 40 -1.96 20.74 -33.47
N LYS A 41 -2.71 19.65 -33.43
CA LYS A 41 -2.20 18.29 -33.68
C LYS A 41 -2.32 17.97 -35.16
N PHE A 42 -1.27 17.33 -35.70
CA PHE A 42 -1.22 16.90 -37.09
C PHE A 42 -0.70 15.46 -37.17
N PHE A 43 -1.04 14.77 -38.25
CA PHE A 43 -0.61 13.39 -38.47
C PHE A 43 0.71 13.34 -39.26
N VAL A 44 1.74 12.71 -38.69
CA VAL A 44 3.04 12.48 -39.34
C VAL A 44 3.13 11.00 -39.71
N ARG A 45 3.17 10.74 -41.03
CA ARG A 45 3.35 9.39 -41.57
C ARG A 45 4.82 9.04 -41.73
N ASP A 46 5.64 10.01 -42.19
CA ASP A 46 7.06 9.78 -42.49
C ASP A 46 7.85 11.11 -42.51
N TYR A 47 9.18 10.99 -42.49
CA TYR A 47 10.09 12.12 -42.54
C TYR A 47 10.90 12.10 -43.84
N ARG A 48 10.99 13.24 -44.50
CA ARG A 48 11.83 13.44 -45.69
C ARG A 48 12.96 14.39 -45.39
N PHE A 49 14.16 13.88 -45.47
CA PHE A 49 15.37 14.66 -45.19
C PHE A 49 15.87 15.35 -46.45
N GLU A 50 16.09 16.68 -46.39
CA GLU A 50 16.58 17.52 -47.48
C GLU A 50 17.93 18.15 -47.08
N GLY A 51 18.93 18.09 -47.99
CA GLY A 51 20.25 18.65 -47.75
C GLY A 51 21.34 17.61 -47.47
N ALA A 52 22.33 17.96 -46.68
CA ALA A 52 23.50 17.11 -46.44
C ALA A 52 23.21 16.02 -45.40
N THR A 53 22.90 14.84 -45.86
CA THR A 53 22.75 13.65 -45.00
C THR A 53 24.10 12.94 -44.87
N ILE A 54 24.78 13.12 -43.73
CA ILE A 54 26.09 12.48 -43.46
C ILE A 54 25.87 11.01 -42.97
N LEU A 55 24.73 10.73 -42.38
CA LEU A 55 24.34 9.40 -41.86
C LEU A 55 23.37 8.68 -42.82
N PRO A 56 23.34 7.35 -42.83
CA PRO A 56 22.39 6.58 -43.62
C PRO A 56 20.93 6.92 -43.26
N LEU A 57 20.08 7.07 -44.29
CA LEU A 57 18.67 7.44 -44.15
C LEU A 57 17.88 6.51 -43.23
N GLU A 58 18.21 5.23 -43.23
CA GLU A 58 17.58 4.23 -42.31
C GLU A 58 17.84 4.53 -40.85
N LYS A 59 19.03 5.02 -40.50
CA LYS A 59 19.40 5.39 -39.13
C LYS A 59 18.66 6.66 -38.70
N LEU A 60 18.48 7.62 -39.61
CA LEU A 60 17.76 8.87 -39.36
C LEU A 60 16.25 8.64 -39.17
N SER A 61 15.65 7.82 -40.02
CA SER A 61 14.23 7.46 -39.89
C SER A 61 13.96 6.64 -38.62
N GLY A 62 14.88 5.77 -38.22
CA GLY A 62 14.81 5.00 -36.96
C GLY A 62 14.79 5.91 -35.73
N LEU A 63 15.61 6.98 -35.71
CA LEU A 63 15.64 7.93 -34.59
C LEU A 63 14.36 8.75 -34.45
N LEU A 64 13.64 8.99 -35.52
CA LEU A 64 12.39 9.74 -35.54
C LEU A 64 11.13 8.85 -35.53
N SER A 65 11.28 7.54 -35.52
CA SER A 65 10.13 6.58 -35.51
C SER A 65 9.16 6.80 -34.33
N ASN A 66 9.65 7.17 -33.16
CA ASN A 66 8.85 7.48 -31.97
C ASN A 66 8.07 8.82 -32.07
N TYR A 67 8.29 9.59 -33.13
CA TYR A 67 7.66 10.88 -33.40
C TYR A 67 6.75 10.85 -34.64
N THR A 68 6.32 9.65 -35.06
CA THR A 68 5.29 9.43 -36.07
C THR A 68 3.90 9.28 -35.44
N GLY A 69 2.83 9.33 -36.26
CA GLY A 69 1.44 9.29 -35.81
C GLY A 69 0.90 10.71 -35.52
N THR A 70 -0.06 10.82 -34.62
CA THR A 70 -0.64 12.11 -34.24
C THR A 70 0.27 12.81 -33.23
N VAL A 71 0.93 13.88 -33.66
CA VAL A 71 1.88 14.67 -32.87
C VAL A 71 1.51 16.15 -32.86
N ASP A 72 1.97 16.86 -31.86
CA ASP A 72 1.94 18.33 -31.81
C ASP A 72 3.33 18.93 -32.15
N LEU A 73 3.35 20.21 -32.38
CA LEU A 73 4.58 20.92 -32.76
C LEU A 73 5.71 20.82 -31.71
N PRO A 74 5.46 20.93 -30.38
CA PRO A 74 6.45 20.72 -29.35
C PRO A 74 7.10 19.33 -29.39
N ARG A 75 6.29 18.28 -29.59
CA ARG A 75 6.78 16.89 -29.67
C ARG A 75 7.63 16.68 -30.92
N LEU A 76 7.26 17.30 -32.03
CA LEU A 76 8.07 17.27 -33.25
C LEU A 76 9.42 17.96 -33.05
N HIS A 77 9.43 19.15 -32.42
CA HIS A 77 10.67 19.84 -32.07
C HIS A 77 11.58 19.01 -31.15
N THR A 78 11.00 18.29 -30.20
CA THR A 78 11.78 17.37 -29.32
C THR A 78 12.48 16.29 -30.15
N GLY A 79 11.79 15.69 -31.13
CA GLY A 79 12.40 14.72 -32.06
C GLY A 79 13.55 15.29 -32.86
N LEU A 80 13.41 16.50 -33.39
CA LEU A 80 14.44 17.16 -34.16
C LEU A 80 15.65 17.58 -33.29
N ASN A 81 15.41 18.01 -32.06
CA ASN A 81 16.50 18.29 -31.11
C ASN A 81 17.29 17.03 -30.76
N ASN A 82 16.59 15.90 -30.54
CA ASN A 82 17.26 14.62 -30.31
C ASN A 82 18.12 14.19 -31.53
N LEU A 83 17.63 14.43 -32.73
CA LEU A 83 18.40 14.20 -33.94
C LEU A 83 19.61 15.11 -34.01
N GLN A 84 19.51 16.38 -33.65
CA GLN A 84 20.61 17.33 -33.57
C GLN A 84 21.67 16.87 -32.55
N CYS A 85 21.25 16.50 -31.32
CA CYS A 85 22.14 15.98 -30.29
C CYS A 85 22.86 14.69 -30.72
N PHE A 86 22.16 13.82 -31.47
CA PHE A 86 22.76 12.59 -31.98
C PHE A 86 23.92 12.89 -32.97
N TYR A 87 23.74 13.85 -33.84
CA TYR A 87 24.84 14.30 -34.74
C TYR A 87 26.03 14.87 -33.96
N GLU A 88 25.76 15.63 -32.89
CA GLU A 88 26.79 16.18 -32.00
C GLU A 88 27.58 15.07 -31.28
N LEU A 89 26.89 14.01 -30.83
CA LEU A 89 27.49 12.82 -30.20
C LEU A 89 28.36 12.01 -31.19
N GLU A 90 27.96 11.93 -32.48
CA GLU A 90 28.75 11.29 -33.55
C GLU A 90 29.89 12.20 -34.04
N GLY A 91 30.14 13.35 -33.38
CA GLY A 91 31.24 14.26 -33.68
C GLY A 91 30.97 15.26 -34.82
N VAL A 92 29.74 15.34 -35.33
CA VAL A 92 29.33 16.24 -36.39
C VAL A 92 28.68 17.49 -35.80
N THR A 93 29.52 18.46 -35.39
CA THR A 93 29.05 19.68 -34.68
C THR A 93 28.64 20.82 -35.60
N ASN A 94 28.89 20.70 -36.93
CA ASN A 94 28.65 21.76 -37.94
C ASN A 94 27.35 21.55 -38.74
N ILE A 95 26.49 20.60 -38.35
CA ILE A 95 25.19 20.38 -38.97
C ILE A 95 24.09 21.08 -38.18
N SER A 96 23.15 21.67 -38.87
CA SER A 96 21.94 22.26 -38.27
C SER A 96 20.70 21.57 -38.81
N VAL A 97 19.91 21.02 -37.92
CA VAL A 97 18.62 20.34 -38.19
C VAL A 97 17.49 21.36 -37.99
N THR A 98 16.76 21.69 -39.05
CA THR A 98 15.71 22.71 -39.00
C THR A 98 14.42 22.20 -39.63
N LEU A 99 13.29 22.68 -39.10
CA LEU A 99 11.97 22.47 -39.68
C LEU A 99 11.61 23.66 -40.54
N PRO A 100 11.61 23.55 -41.89
CA PRO A 100 11.18 24.64 -42.75
C PRO A 100 9.66 24.86 -42.61
N GLN A 101 9.21 26.08 -42.89
CA GLN A 101 7.81 26.38 -42.93
C GLN A 101 7.15 25.57 -44.06
N GLN A 102 6.20 24.69 -43.70
CA GLN A 102 5.58 23.76 -44.62
C GLN A 102 4.11 23.49 -44.27
N THR A 103 3.30 23.14 -45.26
CA THR A 103 1.96 22.63 -45.08
C THR A 103 2.00 21.12 -45.22
N LEU A 104 1.46 20.42 -44.23
CA LEU A 104 1.42 18.95 -44.20
C LEU A 104 0.19 18.45 -44.96
N THR A 105 0.34 18.22 -46.26
CA THR A 105 -0.76 17.71 -47.11
C THR A 105 -0.82 16.17 -47.14
N ASP A 106 0.33 15.49 -47.01
CA ASP A 106 0.44 14.03 -47.17
C ASP A 106 0.98 13.31 -45.89
N GLY A 107 1.06 14.01 -44.77
CA GLY A 107 1.62 13.48 -43.53
C GLY A 107 3.15 13.29 -43.57
N ILE A 108 3.83 13.89 -44.57
CA ILE A 108 5.31 13.81 -44.69
C ILE A 108 5.91 15.12 -44.17
N VAL A 109 6.76 15.02 -43.14
CA VAL A 109 7.47 16.15 -42.56
C VAL A 109 8.84 16.28 -43.26
N ARG A 110 9.07 17.44 -43.90
CA ARG A 110 10.37 17.75 -44.49
C ARG A 110 11.28 18.34 -43.43
N VAL A 111 12.43 17.73 -43.26
CA VAL A 111 13.47 18.15 -42.31
C VAL A 111 14.69 18.63 -43.13
N LYS A 112 15.06 19.90 -42.97
CA LYS A 112 16.18 20.48 -43.67
C LYS A 112 17.44 20.37 -42.84
N MET A 113 18.45 19.72 -43.41
CA MET A 113 19.77 19.57 -42.83
C MET A 113 20.78 20.45 -43.59
N VAL A 114 21.34 21.43 -42.89
CA VAL A 114 22.27 22.37 -43.44
C VAL A 114 23.65 22.18 -42.82
N LEU A 115 24.61 21.78 -43.61
CA LEU A 115 26.01 21.90 -43.20
C LEU A 115 26.33 23.39 -43.16
N ARG A 116 26.57 23.93 -42.01
CA ARG A 116 27.20 25.24 -41.90
C ARG A 116 28.59 25.08 -42.49
N PRO A 117 28.99 25.90 -43.48
CA PRO A 117 30.35 25.88 -43.92
C PRO A 117 31.18 26.08 -42.65
N THR A 118 32.05 25.13 -42.36
CA THR A 118 33.13 25.38 -41.43
C THR A 118 33.75 26.64 -41.98
N GLN A 119 33.56 27.80 -41.32
CA GLN A 119 34.49 28.90 -41.60
C GLN A 119 35.82 28.20 -41.47
N LYS A 120 36.56 28.11 -42.61
CA LYS A 120 37.98 27.96 -42.55
C LYS A 120 38.35 29.08 -41.58
N ILE A 121 38.57 28.71 -40.32
CA ILE A 121 39.38 29.53 -39.47
C ILE A 121 40.63 29.66 -40.32
N ALA A 122 40.70 30.83 -41.02
CA ALA A 122 41.95 31.23 -41.55
C ALA A 122 42.91 30.90 -40.43
N THR A 123 43.94 30.14 -40.73
CA THR A 123 45.04 29.90 -39.82
C THR A 123 45.52 31.27 -39.40
N LEU A 124 44.77 31.95 -38.57
CA LEU A 124 45.29 32.87 -37.62
C LEU A 124 46.30 31.98 -36.92
N THR A 125 47.54 32.13 -37.26
CA THR A 125 48.70 31.75 -36.47
C THR A 125 48.25 31.98 -35.06
N ALA A 126 47.97 30.88 -34.37
CA ALA A 126 47.41 30.92 -33.02
C ALA A 126 48.40 31.77 -32.24
N LYS A 127 48.00 33.02 -32.00
CA LYS A 127 48.76 33.87 -31.08
C LYS A 127 48.82 32.98 -29.85
N PRO A 128 50.02 32.54 -29.38
CA PRO A 128 50.12 31.58 -28.31
C PRO A 128 49.23 32.08 -27.20
N ALA A 129 48.35 31.21 -26.69
CA ALA A 129 47.38 31.57 -25.64
C ALA A 129 48.19 32.36 -24.59
N PRO A 130 47.75 33.52 -24.17
CA PRO A 130 48.52 34.36 -23.24
C PRO A 130 48.86 33.49 -22.04
N LYS A 131 50.14 33.28 -21.85
CA LYS A 131 50.68 32.55 -20.72
C LYS A 131 50.73 33.50 -19.55
N LEU A 132 50.21 33.02 -18.41
CA LEU A 132 50.06 33.80 -17.20
C LEU A 132 50.95 33.19 -16.14
N ASP A 133 51.64 34.04 -15.37
CA ASP A 133 52.36 33.58 -14.18
C ASP A 133 51.41 33.71 -13.01
N VAL A 134 50.98 32.52 -12.47
CA VAL A 134 50.05 32.45 -11.37
C VAL A 134 50.80 32.04 -10.11
N THR A 135 50.93 32.95 -9.17
CA THR A 135 51.61 32.72 -7.89
C THR A 135 50.69 32.30 -6.79
N ALA A 136 49.44 32.81 -6.79
CA ALA A 136 48.44 32.51 -5.77
C ALA A 136 47.02 32.78 -6.26
N TYR A 137 46.05 32.18 -5.58
CA TYR A 137 44.62 32.47 -5.74
C TYR A 137 44.11 33.23 -4.51
N HIS A 138 43.38 34.30 -4.76
CA HIS A 138 42.62 35.04 -3.74
C HIS A 138 41.14 34.75 -3.93
N ILE A 139 40.51 34.06 -2.95
CA ILE A 139 39.13 33.60 -3.06
C ILE A 139 38.27 34.52 -2.21
N GLU A 140 37.32 35.19 -2.86
CA GLU A 140 36.37 36.11 -2.24
C GLU A 140 34.95 35.49 -2.18
N GLY A 141 34.21 35.72 -1.09
CA GLY A 141 32.79 35.31 -0.98
C GLY A 141 32.55 33.88 -0.49
N ASN A 142 33.60 33.14 -0.13
CA ASN A 142 33.45 31.82 0.45
C ASN A 142 33.25 31.88 1.97
N THR A 143 32.18 31.22 2.47
CA THR A 143 31.94 31.01 3.91
C THR A 143 31.87 29.53 4.29
N VAL A 144 31.87 28.63 3.32
CA VAL A 144 31.54 27.19 3.50
C VAL A 144 32.79 26.29 3.48
N LEU A 145 33.71 26.53 2.56
CA LEU A 145 34.90 25.68 2.41
C LEU A 145 36.04 26.15 3.34
N PRO A 146 36.63 25.22 4.10
CA PRO A 146 37.85 25.52 4.85
C PRO A 146 39.04 25.70 3.90
N ALA A 147 40.03 26.49 4.31
CA ALA A 147 41.20 26.85 3.48
C ALA A 147 41.96 25.64 2.93
N ARG A 148 41.97 24.51 3.63
CA ARG A 148 42.61 23.26 3.19
C ARG A 148 42.02 22.69 1.86
N ASP A 149 40.74 22.93 1.59
CA ASP A 149 40.06 22.39 0.42
C ASP A 149 40.38 23.22 -0.86
N PHE A 150 40.99 24.39 -0.71
CA PHE A 150 41.52 25.18 -1.84
C PHE A 150 42.81 24.61 -2.39
N GLY A 151 43.44 23.65 -1.74
CA GLY A 151 44.61 22.92 -2.24
C GLY A 151 44.43 22.32 -3.65
N VAL A 152 43.18 22.15 -4.10
CA VAL A 152 42.86 21.75 -5.47
C VAL A 152 43.41 22.72 -6.50
N LEU A 153 43.53 24.02 -6.17
CA LEU A 153 44.06 25.07 -7.04
C LEU A 153 45.57 25.12 -7.07
N SER A 154 46.28 24.49 -6.14
CA SER A 154 47.76 24.50 -6.11
C SER A 154 48.40 23.83 -7.31
N ASN A 155 47.72 22.89 -7.96
CA ASN A 155 48.17 22.23 -9.17
C ASN A 155 48.08 23.15 -10.41
N TYR A 156 47.45 24.31 -10.27
CA TYR A 156 47.23 25.31 -11.33
C TYR A 156 47.95 26.63 -11.03
N THR A 157 49.00 26.57 -10.21
CA THR A 157 49.95 27.66 -9.97
C THR A 157 51.27 27.39 -10.71
N GLY A 158 51.96 28.45 -11.08
CA GLY A 158 53.26 28.33 -11.72
C GLY A 158 53.45 29.36 -12.84
N THR A 159 54.58 29.25 -13.53
CA THR A 159 54.91 30.06 -14.73
C THR A 159 54.26 29.43 -15.95
N ASN A 160 53.76 30.26 -16.86
CA ASN A 160 53.15 29.84 -18.13
C ASN A 160 51.81 29.09 -18.02
N VAL A 161 50.98 29.32 -17.00
CA VAL A 161 49.64 28.77 -16.87
C VAL A 161 48.73 29.34 -17.96
N THR A 162 48.00 28.48 -18.64
CA THR A 162 47.08 28.88 -19.72
C THR A 162 45.68 29.14 -19.19
N PHE A 163 44.88 29.92 -19.92
CA PHE A 163 43.48 30.21 -19.55
C PHE A 163 42.59 28.95 -19.45
N PRO A 164 42.73 27.91 -20.30
CA PRO A 164 42.06 26.62 -20.12
C PRO A 164 42.43 25.92 -18.83
N GLU A 165 43.68 25.90 -18.41
CA GLU A 165 44.12 25.29 -17.14
C GLU A 165 43.54 26.02 -15.94
N LEU A 166 43.45 27.36 -15.97
CA LEU A 166 42.74 28.13 -14.95
C LEU A 166 41.26 27.71 -14.85
N HIS A 167 40.60 27.60 -16.01
CA HIS A 167 39.18 27.17 -16.01
C HIS A 167 39.02 25.73 -15.52
N GLU A 168 39.92 24.83 -15.79
CA GLU A 168 39.93 23.49 -15.27
C GLU A 168 40.07 23.49 -13.74
N GLY A 169 40.99 24.26 -13.19
CA GLY A 169 41.18 24.42 -11.75
C GLY A 169 39.92 24.95 -11.06
N LEU A 170 39.28 25.97 -11.63
CA LEU A 170 38.01 26.51 -11.13
C LEU A 170 36.87 25.49 -11.25
N GLY A 171 36.85 24.70 -12.30
CA GLY A 171 35.91 23.61 -12.49
C GLY A 171 36.06 22.53 -11.40
N LYS A 172 37.30 22.18 -11.02
CA LYS A 172 37.56 21.25 -9.92
C LYS A 172 37.14 21.82 -8.56
N LEU A 173 37.36 23.12 -8.34
CA LEU A 173 36.86 23.80 -7.15
C LEU A 173 35.31 23.81 -7.10
N GLN A 174 34.68 24.10 -8.24
CA GLN A 174 33.20 24.02 -8.37
C GLN A 174 32.71 22.63 -8.08
N LEU A 175 33.37 21.56 -8.56
CA LEU A 175 33.03 20.18 -8.31
C LEU A 175 33.14 19.86 -6.80
N ARG A 176 34.19 20.38 -6.13
CA ARG A 176 34.37 20.19 -4.70
C ARG A 176 33.22 20.73 -3.86
N TYR A 177 32.68 21.91 -4.21
CA TYR A 177 31.46 22.42 -3.58
C TYR A 177 30.25 21.48 -3.77
N ARG A 178 30.08 20.94 -4.98
CA ARG A 178 29.00 20.00 -5.28
C ARG A 178 29.13 18.68 -4.50
N GLU A 179 30.35 18.13 -4.39
CA GLU A 179 30.64 16.92 -3.60
C GLU A 179 30.31 17.11 -2.10
N LEU A 180 30.51 18.32 -1.61
CA LEU A 180 30.15 18.67 -0.23
C LEU A 180 28.65 18.93 -0.04
N GLY A 181 27.89 18.93 -1.13
CA GLY A 181 26.44 19.05 -1.14
C GLY A 181 25.90 20.43 -1.44
N PHE A 182 26.71 21.36 -1.97
CA PHE A 182 26.30 22.74 -2.25
C PHE A 182 26.16 23.01 -3.77
N PRO A 183 25.02 22.64 -4.40
CA PRO A 183 24.82 22.78 -5.84
C PRO A 183 24.59 24.22 -6.31
N THR A 184 24.21 25.14 -5.40
CA THR A 184 23.87 26.53 -5.69
C THR A 184 25.06 27.47 -5.62
N ILE A 185 26.25 26.97 -5.24
CA ILE A 185 27.49 27.75 -5.25
C ILE A 185 28.06 27.82 -6.67
N ASN A 186 28.41 29.00 -7.10
CA ASN A 186 29.05 29.25 -8.40
C ASN A 186 30.44 29.89 -8.20
N VAL A 187 31.43 29.30 -8.87
CA VAL A 187 32.80 29.79 -8.87
C VAL A 187 33.05 30.52 -10.19
N SER A 188 33.38 31.80 -10.16
CA SER A 188 33.58 32.63 -11.34
C SER A 188 34.92 33.34 -11.31
N LEU A 189 35.46 33.55 -12.50
CA LEU A 189 36.66 34.36 -12.71
C LEU A 189 36.22 35.75 -13.19
N PRO A 190 36.23 36.79 -12.33
CA PRO A 190 35.92 38.14 -12.78
C PRO A 190 36.95 38.65 -13.77
N GLN A 191 36.54 39.62 -14.59
CA GLN A 191 37.47 40.28 -15.49
C GLN A 191 38.49 41.07 -14.67
N GLN A 192 39.78 40.72 -14.80
CA GLN A 192 40.84 41.27 -13.97
C GLN A 192 42.15 41.42 -14.75
N LYS A 193 43.00 42.31 -14.27
CA LYS A 193 44.41 42.37 -14.67
C LYS A 193 45.23 41.66 -13.61
N LEU A 194 46.04 40.67 -14.01
CA LEU A 194 46.92 39.97 -13.07
C LEU A 194 48.02 40.94 -12.61
N THR A 195 47.97 41.31 -11.35
CA THR A 195 49.01 42.11 -10.69
C THR A 195 49.75 41.17 -9.72
N ASN A 196 51.04 41.07 -9.82
CA ASN A 196 51.88 40.20 -8.99
C ASN A 196 51.52 38.69 -9.06
N GLY A 197 50.91 38.19 -10.14
CA GLY A 197 50.57 36.79 -10.30
C GLY A 197 49.40 36.27 -9.43
N VAL A 198 48.64 37.13 -8.78
CA VAL A 198 47.49 36.73 -7.94
C VAL A 198 46.20 36.73 -8.78
N VAL A 199 45.54 35.58 -8.81
CA VAL A 199 44.24 35.39 -9.47
C VAL A 199 43.12 35.56 -8.46
N HIS A 200 42.26 36.56 -8.66
CA HIS A 200 41.04 36.76 -7.86
C HIS A 200 39.94 35.86 -8.36
N VAL A 201 39.40 35.02 -7.50
CA VAL A 201 38.28 34.13 -7.78
C VAL A 201 37.10 34.54 -6.93
N LYS A 202 35.96 34.76 -7.59
CA LYS A 202 34.73 35.11 -6.91
C LYS A 202 33.85 33.87 -6.73
N VAL A 203 33.55 33.53 -5.46
CA VAL A 203 32.59 32.50 -5.08
C VAL A 203 31.27 33.20 -4.79
N ILE A 204 30.22 32.78 -5.48
CA ILE A 204 28.86 33.27 -5.27
C ILE A 204 28.09 32.17 -4.58
N GLU A 205 27.78 32.36 -3.30
CA GLU A 205 26.97 31.44 -2.50
C GLU A 205 25.49 31.76 -2.74
N GLY A 206 24.88 31.07 -3.70
CA GLY A 206 23.48 31.27 -4.10
C GLY A 206 22.51 30.85 -3.00
N LYS A 207 22.23 31.78 -2.05
CA LYS A 207 21.22 31.54 -1.02
C LYS A 207 19.82 31.55 -1.61
N LEU A 208 18.91 30.77 -1.04
CA LEU A 208 17.52 30.72 -1.47
C LEU A 208 16.82 32.05 -1.20
N SER A 209 16.46 32.77 -2.26
CA SER A 209 15.67 34.00 -2.17
C SER A 209 14.18 33.70 -2.10
N ASP A 210 13.72 32.66 -2.81
CA ASP A 210 12.32 32.28 -2.84
C ASP A 210 12.14 30.76 -3.00
N ILE A 211 11.00 30.27 -2.50
CA ILE A 211 10.56 28.88 -2.61
C ILE A 211 9.15 28.87 -3.18
N VAL A 212 9.02 28.47 -4.44
CA VAL A 212 7.76 28.47 -5.17
C VAL A 212 7.23 27.04 -5.24
N VAL A 213 5.94 26.82 -4.96
CA VAL A 213 5.26 25.56 -5.17
C VAL A 213 4.36 25.66 -6.38
N SER A 214 4.51 24.75 -7.33
CA SER A 214 3.75 24.75 -8.59
C SER A 214 3.23 23.35 -8.94
N GLY A 215 2.15 23.28 -9.73
CA GLY A 215 1.58 22.03 -10.22
C GLY A 215 0.72 21.26 -9.22
N ASN A 216 0.66 21.68 -7.96
CA ASN A 216 -0.17 21.06 -6.93
C ASN A 216 -1.67 21.33 -7.17
N ARG A 217 -2.48 20.28 -7.07
CA ARG A 217 -3.95 20.32 -7.25
C ARG A 217 -4.70 19.89 -5.99
N TYR A 218 -4.29 18.80 -5.37
CA TYR A 218 -4.97 18.17 -4.24
C TYR A 218 -4.26 18.40 -2.90
N PHE A 219 -2.96 18.70 -2.95
CA PHE A 219 -2.17 19.07 -1.78
C PHE A 219 -1.88 20.57 -1.81
N SER A 220 -2.20 21.27 -0.74
CA SER A 220 -1.96 22.73 -0.66
C SER A 220 -0.46 23.05 -0.62
N SER A 221 -0.08 24.24 -1.08
CA SER A 221 1.32 24.70 -1.00
C SER A 221 1.85 24.68 0.45
N ASN A 222 0.98 24.92 1.44
CA ASN A 222 1.34 24.81 2.84
C ASN A 222 1.61 23.36 3.30
N ASN A 223 0.89 22.39 2.74
CA ASN A 223 1.17 20.97 2.98
C ASN A 223 2.55 20.60 2.44
N VAL A 224 2.86 20.97 1.18
CA VAL A 224 4.14 20.71 0.53
C VAL A 224 5.31 21.34 1.31
N ARG A 225 5.18 22.59 1.72
CA ARG A 225 6.21 23.28 2.52
C ARG A 225 6.42 22.64 3.90
N ARG A 226 5.33 22.16 4.54
CA ARG A 226 5.43 21.48 5.83
C ARG A 226 6.14 20.14 5.72
N ALA A 227 6.05 19.47 4.60
CA ALA A 227 6.76 18.20 4.35
C ALA A 227 8.28 18.38 4.20
N LEU A 228 8.76 19.64 4.04
CA LEU A 228 10.16 20.00 3.87
C LEU A 228 10.53 21.09 4.91
N PRO A 229 10.52 20.78 6.21
CA PRO A 229 10.66 21.76 7.29
C PRO A 229 12.03 22.47 7.33
N GLY A 230 13.07 21.82 6.81
CA GLY A 230 14.41 22.43 6.69
C GLY A 230 14.51 23.50 5.60
N LEU A 231 13.54 23.58 4.68
CA LEU A 231 13.54 24.58 3.62
C LEU A 231 13.00 25.93 4.11
N THR A 232 13.90 26.89 4.27
CA THR A 232 13.56 28.29 4.57
C THR A 232 14.27 29.22 3.59
N THR A 233 13.80 30.44 3.46
CA THR A 233 14.49 31.48 2.69
C THR A 233 15.78 31.93 3.39
N ASN A 234 16.72 32.47 2.63
CA ASN A 234 18.03 32.96 3.08
C ASN A 234 19.00 31.87 3.59
N ILE A 235 18.73 30.59 3.32
CA ILE A 235 19.66 29.49 3.58
C ILE A 235 20.44 29.12 2.32
N LEU A 236 21.60 28.54 2.52
CA LEU A 236 22.35 27.87 1.46
C LEU A 236 21.90 26.40 1.36
N LEU A 237 21.39 26.02 0.20
CA LEU A 237 20.86 24.67 -0.02
C LEU A 237 21.99 23.63 0.05
N ASN A 238 21.84 22.63 0.92
CA ASN A 238 22.76 21.51 1.01
C ASN A 238 22.01 20.20 0.76
N THR A 239 22.40 19.48 -0.27
CA THR A 239 21.77 18.22 -0.69
C THR A 239 21.86 17.12 0.35
N LYS A 240 22.84 17.15 1.27
CA LYS A 240 23.00 16.12 2.29
C LYS A 240 21.87 16.06 3.30
N TRP A 241 21.26 17.20 3.65
CA TRP A 241 20.07 17.22 4.49
C TRP A 241 18.79 17.34 3.66
N PHE A 242 18.84 18.03 2.51
CA PHE A 242 17.65 18.25 1.70
C PHE A 242 17.16 16.96 1.00
N GLN A 243 18.08 16.12 0.51
CA GLN A 243 17.69 14.90 -0.20
C GLN A 243 16.93 13.91 0.71
N PRO A 244 17.36 13.62 1.95
CA PRO A 244 16.59 12.81 2.88
C PRO A 244 15.20 13.39 3.20
N GLU A 245 15.08 14.72 3.40
CA GLU A 245 13.76 15.35 3.60
C GLU A 245 12.87 15.23 2.36
N LEU A 246 13.44 15.39 1.17
CA LEU A 246 12.72 15.24 -0.09
C LEU A 246 12.25 13.79 -0.31
N ASP A 247 13.13 12.83 -0.04
CA ASP A 247 12.80 11.40 -0.15
C ASP A 247 11.68 11.05 0.83
N GLN A 248 11.72 11.60 2.03
CA GLN A 248 10.66 11.47 3.02
C GLN A 248 9.35 12.11 2.55
N ALA A 249 9.39 13.34 2.04
CA ALA A 249 8.22 14.02 1.50
C ALA A 249 7.59 13.24 0.33
N ASN A 250 8.41 12.57 -0.47
CA ASN A 250 8.03 11.73 -1.60
C ASN A 250 7.66 10.29 -1.21
N ALA A 251 7.79 9.91 0.06
CA ALA A 251 7.22 8.66 0.56
C ALA A 251 5.68 8.68 0.56
N ASN A 252 5.05 9.85 0.51
CA ASN A 252 3.63 9.98 0.26
C ASN A 252 3.31 9.56 -1.18
N ARG A 253 2.54 8.50 -1.33
CA ARG A 253 2.16 7.88 -2.60
C ARG A 253 1.38 8.81 -3.53
N ASP A 254 0.58 9.72 -2.95
CA ASP A 254 -0.34 10.59 -3.68
C ASP A 254 0.29 11.92 -4.08
N ARG A 255 1.55 12.16 -3.69
CA ARG A 255 2.26 13.39 -3.96
C ARG A 255 3.73 13.11 -4.26
N GLN A 256 4.23 13.63 -5.38
CA GLN A 256 5.64 13.63 -5.73
C GLN A 256 6.12 15.06 -5.96
N ILE A 257 7.24 15.42 -5.35
CA ILE A 257 7.84 16.74 -5.39
C ILE A 257 9.16 16.66 -6.17
N TYR A 258 9.28 17.48 -7.19
CA TYR A 258 10.46 17.60 -8.04
C TYR A 258 11.07 18.98 -7.84
N PRO A 259 12.23 19.10 -7.16
CA PRO A 259 12.90 20.40 -6.99
C PRO A 259 13.57 20.85 -8.28
N VAL A 260 13.34 22.08 -8.67
CA VAL A 260 14.00 22.75 -9.81
C VAL A 260 14.69 24.01 -9.29
N ILE A 261 16.00 24.08 -9.48
CA ILE A 261 16.82 25.20 -9.05
C ILE A 261 16.98 26.16 -10.23
N SER A 262 16.69 27.44 -10.04
CA SER A 262 16.85 28.51 -11.02
C SER A 262 17.52 29.74 -10.37
N PRO A 263 18.17 30.63 -11.18
CA PRO A 263 18.66 31.89 -10.66
C PRO A 263 17.54 32.71 -10.05
N GLY A 264 17.81 33.35 -8.89
CA GLY A 264 16.87 34.23 -8.25
C GLY A 264 16.78 35.59 -8.95
N PHE A 265 15.83 36.42 -8.48
CA PHE A 265 15.62 37.76 -9.03
C PHE A 265 16.83 38.68 -8.78
N GLU A 266 17.45 38.58 -7.61
CA GLU A 266 18.65 39.33 -7.29
C GLU A 266 19.91 38.56 -7.74
N PRO A 267 20.91 39.23 -8.29
CA PRO A 267 22.16 38.58 -8.66
C PRO A 267 22.83 37.89 -7.49
N GLY A 268 23.21 36.63 -7.66
CA GLY A 268 23.82 35.81 -6.60
C GLY A 268 22.85 35.14 -5.67
N THR A 269 21.53 35.19 -5.94
CA THR A 269 20.49 34.44 -5.22
C THR A 269 19.95 33.28 -6.08
N THR A 270 19.21 32.39 -5.45
CA THR A 270 18.64 31.19 -6.07
C THR A 270 17.17 31.09 -5.72
N THR A 271 16.33 30.74 -6.70
CA THR A 271 14.93 30.36 -6.49
C THR A 271 14.80 28.85 -6.59
N LEU A 272 14.13 28.23 -5.62
CA LEU A 272 13.78 26.82 -5.64
C LEU A 272 12.30 26.67 -5.99
N GLU A 273 12.03 26.11 -7.16
CA GLU A 273 10.67 25.72 -7.55
C GLU A 273 10.43 24.25 -7.17
N LEU A 274 9.43 24.00 -6.34
CA LEU A 274 8.95 22.66 -5.97
C LEU A 274 7.79 22.30 -6.91
N LYS A 275 8.10 21.59 -8.00
CA LYS A 275 7.08 21.07 -8.93
C LYS A 275 6.41 19.86 -8.31
N VAL A 276 5.11 19.93 -8.12
CA VAL A 276 4.31 18.87 -7.50
C VAL A 276 3.48 18.16 -8.56
N LYS A 277 3.57 16.83 -8.57
CA LYS A 277 2.64 15.95 -9.25
C LYS A 277 1.85 15.22 -8.18
N ASP A 278 0.57 15.56 -8.04
CA ASP A 278 -0.30 14.96 -7.04
C ASP A 278 -1.54 14.32 -7.65
N GLN A 279 -2.12 13.39 -6.93
CA GLN A 279 -3.40 12.74 -7.23
C GLN A 279 -4.35 12.87 -6.04
N PHE A 280 -5.66 12.61 -6.30
CA PHE A 280 -6.66 12.66 -5.23
C PHE A 280 -6.39 11.53 -4.23
N PRO A 281 -6.15 11.85 -2.94
CA PRO A 281 -5.68 10.88 -1.95
C PRO A 281 -6.82 10.01 -1.38
N LEU A 282 -7.70 9.51 -2.26
CA LEU A 282 -8.77 8.58 -1.94
C LEU A 282 -8.46 7.24 -2.58
N HIS A 283 -8.43 6.20 -1.76
CA HIS A 283 -8.20 4.84 -2.18
C HIS A 283 -9.34 3.96 -1.71
N GLY A 284 -9.78 3.09 -2.58
CA GLY A 284 -10.83 2.13 -2.28
C GLY A 284 -10.44 0.72 -2.69
N ARG A 285 -10.99 -0.25 -1.96
CA ARG A 285 -10.87 -1.67 -2.27
C ARG A 285 -12.20 -2.36 -2.11
N MET A 286 -12.49 -3.27 -3.02
CA MET A 286 -13.61 -4.19 -2.93
C MET A 286 -13.08 -5.60 -3.22
N GLU A 287 -13.36 -6.55 -2.32
CA GLU A 287 -12.94 -7.94 -2.46
C GLU A 287 -14.13 -8.87 -2.22
N VAL A 288 -14.28 -9.88 -3.07
CA VAL A 288 -15.16 -11.03 -2.84
C VAL A 288 -14.28 -12.23 -2.55
N ASN A 289 -14.53 -12.91 -1.43
CA ASN A 289 -13.74 -14.06 -1.02
C ASN A 289 -14.61 -15.08 -0.26
N ASP A 290 -14.02 -16.24 0.05
CA ASP A 290 -14.61 -17.33 0.81
C ASP A 290 -13.99 -17.50 2.20
N LYS A 291 -13.47 -16.44 2.80
CA LYS A 291 -12.88 -16.45 4.14
C LYS A 291 -13.95 -16.61 5.22
N SER A 292 -14.56 -17.78 5.33
CA SER A 292 -15.62 -18.07 6.31
C SER A 292 -15.12 -18.96 7.44
N SER A 293 -15.46 -18.61 8.69
CA SER A 293 -15.24 -19.47 9.85
C SER A 293 -16.22 -20.66 9.86
N PRO A 294 -15.89 -21.80 10.50
CA PRO A 294 -16.74 -22.97 10.51
C PRO A 294 -18.17 -22.67 10.96
N GLY A 295 -19.13 -23.15 10.21
CA GLY A 295 -20.56 -22.99 10.51
C GLY A 295 -21.15 -21.63 10.16
N THR A 296 -20.39 -20.69 9.58
CA THR A 296 -20.89 -19.41 9.06
C THR A 296 -21.08 -19.48 7.54
N PRO A 297 -21.86 -18.57 6.94
CA PRO A 297 -22.01 -18.47 5.49
C PRO A 297 -20.67 -18.34 4.76
N LEU A 298 -20.55 -18.92 3.56
CA LEU A 298 -19.28 -19.08 2.85
C LEU A 298 -18.71 -17.76 2.30
N LEU A 299 -19.54 -16.97 1.62
CA LEU A 299 -19.07 -15.78 0.91
C LEU A 299 -18.92 -14.58 1.83
N ARG A 300 -17.89 -13.78 1.55
CA ARG A 300 -17.65 -12.46 2.13
C ARG A 300 -17.51 -11.43 1.03
N LEU A 301 -18.09 -10.27 1.25
CA LEU A 301 -17.85 -9.05 0.50
C LEU A 301 -17.19 -8.05 1.45
N ASP A 302 -15.97 -7.67 1.11
CA ASP A 302 -15.14 -6.74 1.85
C ASP A 302 -15.00 -5.45 1.04
N THR A 303 -15.30 -4.31 1.66
CA THR A 303 -15.24 -2.99 1.02
C THR A 303 -14.58 -2.00 1.95
N ALA A 304 -13.44 -1.46 1.54
CA ALA A 304 -12.69 -0.48 2.31
C ALA A 304 -12.47 0.80 1.52
N VAL A 305 -12.52 1.94 2.21
CA VAL A 305 -12.22 3.27 1.66
C VAL A 305 -11.31 4.00 2.61
N GLN A 306 -10.23 4.60 2.09
CA GLN A 306 -9.25 5.35 2.85
C GLN A 306 -8.99 6.71 2.19
N TYR A 307 -8.95 7.76 2.99
CA TYR A 307 -8.53 9.10 2.58
C TYR A 307 -7.25 9.53 3.31
N GLY A 308 -6.24 9.99 2.55
CA GLY A 308 -4.86 10.17 3.03
C GLY A 308 -4.44 11.61 3.38
N ASN A 309 -5.32 12.61 3.30
CA ASN A 309 -4.91 14.02 3.49
C ASN A 309 -5.95 14.89 4.21
N PHE A 310 -6.52 14.40 5.32
CA PHE A 310 -7.42 15.23 6.12
C PHE A 310 -6.71 16.50 6.63
N TRP A 311 -7.41 17.61 6.54
CA TRP A 311 -6.96 18.94 7.03
C TRP A 311 -5.69 19.44 6.32
N GLN A 312 -5.31 18.87 5.17
CA GLN A 312 -4.05 19.17 4.50
C GLN A 312 -2.81 18.90 5.39
N ARG A 313 -2.91 17.92 6.30
CA ARG A 313 -1.88 17.55 7.29
C ARG A 313 -1.44 16.11 7.20
N GLU A 314 -1.81 15.42 6.10
CA GLU A 314 -1.50 14.00 5.87
C GLU A 314 -2.10 13.07 6.95
N HIS A 315 -3.13 13.55 7.68
CA HIS A 315 -3.92 12.66 8.53
C HIS A 315 -4.67 11.68 7.62
N GLN A 316 -4.71 10.43 8.03
CA GLN A 316 -5.35 9.36 7.29
C GLN A 316 -6.58 8.90 8.05
N GLY A 317 -7.62 8.53 7.33
CA GLY A 317 -8.78 7.89 7.93
C GLY A 317 -9.40 6.94 6.94
N GLY A 318 -9.99 5.87 7.44
CA GLY A 318 -10.63 4.88 6.60
C GLY A 318 -11.82 4.22 7.27
N LEU A 319 -12.68 3.68 6.43
CA LEU A 319 -13.85 2.90 6.77
C LEU A 319 -13.76 1.56 6.04
N ASP A 320 -14.07 0.50 6.73
CA ASP A 320 -14.14 -0.85 6.21
C ASP A 320 -15.50 -1.48 6.56
N TYR A 321 -16.09 -2.19 5.62
CA TYR A 321 -17.32 -2.93 5.79
C TYR A 321 -17.20 -4.30 5.12
N ASN A 322 -17.22 -5.35 5.94
CA ASN A 322 -17.19 -6.73 5.51
C ASN A 322 -18.51 -7.41 5.90
N PHE A 323 -19.14 -8.15 5.01
CA PHE A 323 -20.38 -8.86 5.30
C PHE A 323 -20.56 -10.10 4.43
N SER A 324 -21.40 -11.03 4.90
CA SER A 324 -21.87 -12.17 4.10
C SER A 324 -23.18 -11.80 3.36
N PRO A 325 -23.23 -11.92 2.03
CA PRO A 325 -24.47 -11.67 1.29
C PRO A 325 -25.45 -12.85 1.27
N GLN A 326 -25.16 -13.96 1.94
CA GLN A 326 -25.90 -15.21 1.80
C GLN A 326 -27.07 -15.35 2.80
N ASP A 327 -26.82 -15.11 4.07
CA ASP A 327 -27.79 -15.32 5.14
C ASP A 327 -28.01 -14.04 5.95
N PHE A 328 -29.22 -13.88 6.49
CA PHE A 328 -29.63 -12.67 7.18
C PHE A 328 -30.19 -12.99 8.56
N LYS A 329 -30.04 -12.05 9.50
CA LYS A 329 -30.59 -12.13 10.84
C LYS A 329 -32.13 -12.12 10.78
N PRO A 330 -32.80 -12.80 11.72
CA PRO A 330 -34.25 -12.74 11.79
C PRO A 330 -34.75 -11.34 12.14
N ASP A 331 -35.93 -11.00 11.66
CA ASP A 331 -36.58 -9.72 11.95
C ASP A 331 -36.66 -9.44 13.45
N GLY A 332 -36.40 -8.20 13.85
CA GLY A 332 -36.45 -7.75 15.25
C GLY A 332 -35.09 -7.73 15.98
N SER A 333 -34.04 -8.33 15.42
CA SER A 333 -32.68 -8.29 15.98
C SER A 333 -31.73 -7.31 15.28
N VAL A 334 -32.26 -6.52 14.36
CA VAL A 334 -31.48 -5.70 13.41
C VAL A 334 -31.58 -4.22 13.75
N HIS A 335 -30.45 -3.53 13.82
CA HIS A 335 -30.37 -2.09 14.11
C HIS A 335 -30.37 -1.21 12.85
N GLY A 336 -30.37 -1.82 11.66
CA GLY A 336 -30.37 -1.14 10.37
C GLY A 336 -29.99 -2.10 9.24
N PHE A 337 -30.10 -1.66 7.99
CA PHE A 337 -29.82 -2.50 6.83
C PHE A 337 -28.37 -3.04 6.81
N TYR A 338 -27.43 -2.29 7.36
CA TYR A 338 -26.00 -2.67 7.47
C TYR A 338 -25.75 -3.77 8.52
N ASP A 339 -26.65 -3.96 9.47
CA ASP A 339 -26.60 -5.01 10.50
C ASP A 339 -27.46 -6.24 10.15
N LEU A 340 -28.15 -6.20 9.00
CA LEU A 340 -29.01 -7.26 8.52
C LEU A 340 -28.27 -8.58 8.20
N PRO A 341 -27.07 -8.61 7.59
CA PRO A 341 -26.38 -9.87 7.30
C PRO A 341 -26.04 -10.65 8.56
N LEU A 342 -26.09 -11.99 8.46
CA LEU A 342 -25.78 -12.89 9.58
C LEU A 342 -24.34 -12.73 10.08
N VAL A 343 -23.43 -12.47 9.16
CA VAL A 343 -22.03 -12.12 9.45
C VAL A 343 -21.78 -10.72 8.89
N THR A 344 -21.31 -9.83 9.73
CA THR A 344 -21.00 -8.44 9.37
C THR A 344 -19.94 -7.87 10.28
N SER A 345 -19.02 -7.10 9.74
CA SER A 345 -18.11 -6.26 10.50
C SER A 345 -17.98 -4.88 9.87
N TYR A 346 -17.88 -3.87 10.68
CA TYR A 346 -17.58 -2.51 10.26
C TYR A 346 -16.53 -1.91 11.18
N SER A 347 -15.61 -1.23 10.54
CA SER A 347 -14.38 -0.75 11.16
C SER A 347 -14.08 0.66 10.70
N ALA A 348 -13.44 1.43 11.57
CA ALA A 348 -12.96 2.76 11.25
C ALA A 348 -11.61 3.01 11.91
N PHE A 349 -10.75 3.78 11.26
CA PHE A 349 -9.55 4.28 11.90
C PHE A 349 -9.31 5.76 11.55
N TYR A 350 -8.55 6.43 12.41
CA TYR A 350 -8.03 7.77 12.16
C TYR A 350 -6.61 7.87 12.67
N ARG A 351 -5.67 8.19 11.77
CA ARG A 351 -4.23 8.28 12.03
C ARG A 351 -3.77 9.72 11.98
N ILE A 352 -3.01 10.11 13.00
CA ILE A 352 -2.40 11.42 13.17
C ILE A 352 -0.88 11.23 13.10
N PRO A 353 -0.21 11.59 12.00
CA PRO A 353 1.25 11.58 11.93
C PRO A 353 1.83 12.79 12.70
N PHE A 354 2.93 12.54 13.39
CA PHE A 354 3.71 13.59 14.07
C PHE A 354 5.01 13.82 13.31
N GLY A 355 5.36 15.08 13.06
CA GLY A 355 6.54 15.46 12.30
C GLY A 355 7.89 15.23 12.99
N PHE A 356 7.97 14.34 14.00
CA PHE A 356 9.17 14.08 14.77
C PHE A 356 9.65 12.66 14.55
N GLY A 357 10.95 12.47 14.28
CA GLY A 357 11.58 11.17 14.20
C GLY A 357 12.12 10.83 12.81
N HIS A 358 12.73 9.65 12.71
CA HIS A 358 13.33 9.18 11.47
C HIS A 358 12.24 8.60 10.58
N SER A 359 12.17 9.09 9.35
CA SER A 359 11.34 8.50 8.33
C SER A 359 11.94 7.19 7.85
N GLN A 360 11.09 6.19 7.76
CA GLN A 360 11.42 4.96 7.06
C GLN A 360 10.61 4.93 5.76
N ARG A 361 11.30 4.85 4.63
CA ARG A 361 10.66 4.64 3.34
C ARG A 361 10.09 3.22 3.35
N GLU A 362 8.77 3.10 3.42
CA GLU A 362 8.13 1.81 3.22
C GLU A 362 8.29 1.37 1.77
N GLU A 363 8.73 0.13 1.57
CA GLU A 363 8.61 -0.51 0.27
C GLU A 363 7.14 -0.82 0.00
N LEU A 364 6.65 -0.25 -1.06
CA LEU A 364 5.27 -0.02 -1.50
C LEU A 364 4.50 -1.28 -1.95
N GLU A 365 4.74 -2.46 -1.39
CA GLU A 365 3.93 -3.64 -1.73
C GLU A 365 2.61 -3.74 -0.96
N GLN A 366 2.35 -2.88 0.01
CA GLN A 366 1.13 -2.96 0.81
C GLN A 366 0.00 -2.17 0.15
N LYS A 367 -1.11 -2.85 -0.05
CA LYS A 367 -2.32 -2.26 -0.61
C LYS A 367 -2.86 -1.19 0.36
N PRO A 368 -3.16 0.04 -0.11
CA PRO A 368 -3.45 1.16 0.78
C PRO A 368 -4.69 0.96 1.66
N ALA A 369 -5.69 0.26 1.18
CA ALA A 369 -6.94 0.03 1.92
C ALA A 369 -6.99 -1.33 2.63
N ASN A 370 -5.85 -1.89 3.02
CA ASN A 370 -5.81 -3.16 3.74
C ASN A 370 -5.83 -2.95 5.26
N PHE A 371 -7.01 -2.77 5.81
CA PHE A 371 -7.28 -2.64 7.24
C PHE A 371 -8.68 -3.18 7.53
N GLY A 372 -9.04 -3.38 8.79
CA GLY A 372 -10.36 -3.84 9.19
C GLY A 372 -10.31 -4.90 10.30
N PHE A 373 -11.46 -5.47 10.64
CA PHE A 373 -11.56 -6.54 11.63
C PHE A 373 -11.33 -7.90 10.96
N ASP A 374 -10.38 -8.66 11.46
CA ASP A 374 -10.13 -10.04 11.01
C ASP A 374 -10.96 -11.03 11.83
N GLU A 375 -11.86 -11.78 11.16
CA GLU A 375 -12.76 -12.75 11.79
C GLU A 375 -12.01 -13.96 12.39
N VAL A 376 -10.79 -14.26 11.94
CA VAL A 376 -10.03 -15.44 12.38
C VAL A 376 -9.21 -15.13 13.63
N SER A 377 -8.48 -14.04 13.62
CA SER A 377 -7.67 -13.62 14.78
C SER A 377 -8.46 -12.80 15.81
N HIS A 378 -9.67 -12.39 15.49
CA HIS A 378 -10.52 -11.48 16.27
C HIS A 378 -9.85 -10.14 16.62
N GLN A 379 -8.94 -9.69 15.78
CA GLN A 379 -8.18 -8.47 16.00
C GLN A 379 -8.44 -7.44 14.90
N PHE A 380 -8.24 -6.17 15.23
CA PHE A 380 -8.25 -5.10 14.26
C PHE A 380 -6.90 -5.05 13.56
N ILE A 381 -6.89 -5.27 12.25
CA ILE A 381 -5.71 -5.08 11.39
C ILE A 381 -5.60 -3.58 11.10
N LEU A 382 -4.53 -2.98 11.58
CA LEU A 382 -4.22 -1.58 11.31
C LEU A 382 -3.56 -1.42 9.93
N PRO A 383 -3.78 -0.27 9.25
CA PRO A 383 -3.03 0.04 8.07
C PRO A 383 -1.53 0.14 8.40
N PRO A 384 -0.64 -0.11 7.43
CA PRO A 384 0.79 -0.07 7.64
C PRO A 384 1.25 1.26 8.25
N PRO A 385 2.36 1.28 9.04
CA PRO A 385 2.89 2.48 9.68
C PRO A 385 3.18 3.58 8.64
N SER A 386 3.09 4.85 9.05
CA SER A 386 3.25 6.00 8.14
C SER A 386 4.72 6.38 7.86
N GLY A 387 5.69 5.65 8.41
CA GLY A 387 7.12 6.02 8.36
C GLY A 387 7.49 7.19 9.29
N HIS A 388 6.51 7.83 9.93
CA HIS A 388 6.66 8.83 10.98
C HIS A 388 6.08 8.30 12.30
N PRO A 389 6.44 8.90 13.45
CA PRO A 389 5.67 8.66 14.65
C PRO A 389 4.21 9.01 14.42
N ASP A 390 3.29 8.10 14.75
CA ASP A 390 1.87 8.32 14.55
C ASP A 390 1.03 7.81 15.72
N LEU A 391 -0.10 8.45 15.94
CA LEU A 391 -1.17 7.97 16.80
C LEU A 391 -2.34 7.52 15.92
N THR A 392 -2.68 6.25 16.00
CA THR A 392 -3.84 5.69 15.32
C THR A 392 -4.94 5.37 16.33
N LEU A 393 -6.09 6.02 16.16
CA LEU A 393 -7.33 5.70 16.86
C LEU A 393 -8.16 4.77 15.96
N TYR A 394 -8.78 3.76 16.53
CA TYR A 394 -9.59 2.83 15.75
C TYR A 394 -10.76 2.27 16.56
N ALA A 395 -11.78 1.88 15.82
CA ALA A 395 -12.94 1.21 16.37
C ALA A 395 -13.46 0.15 15.39
N SER A 396 -13.95 -0.95 15.91
CA SER A 396 -14.62 -1.97 15.11
C SER A 396 -15.77 -2.62 15.87
N ARG A 397 -16.76 -3.07 15.12
CA ARG A 397 -17.80 -3.96 15.61
C ARG A 397 -17.97 -5.09 14.59
N ALA A 398 -17.89 -6.32 15.09
CA ALA A 398 -18.10 -7.51 14.29
C ALA A 398 -19.21 -8.37 14.93
N ALA A 399 -20.06 -8.91 14.09
CA ALA A 399 -21.06 -9.89 14.43
C ALA A 399 -20.89 -11.11 13.53
N SER A 400 -20.70 -12.27 14.12
CA SER A 400 -20.64 -13.54 13.41
C SER A 400 -21.74 -14.45 13.96
N GLY A 401 -22.62 -14.92 13.09
CA GLY A 401 -23.73 -15.78 13.48
C GLY A 401 -23.75 -17.08 12.67
N THR A 402 -24.24 -18.15 13.31
CA THR A 402 -24.54 -19.40 12.61
C THR A 402 -25.98 -19.41 12.14
N PRO A 403 -26.33 -20.08 11.05
CA PRO A 403 -27.73 -20.37 10.71
C PRO A 403 -28.40 -21.17 11.81
N VAL A 404 -29.73 -21.08 11.92
CA VAL A 404 -30.48 -21.89 12.88
C VAL A 404 -30.29 -23.37 12.55
N ARG A 405 -29.82 -24.12 13.53
CA ARG A 405 -29.67 -25.58 13.44
C ARG A 405 -30.79 -26.22 14.24
N TYR A 406 -31.56 -27.05 13.58
CA TYR A 406 -32.62 -27.85 14.23
C TYR A 406 -32.06 -29.21 14.60
N GLY A 407 -32.26 -29.60 15.86
CA GLY A 407 -32.01 -30.96 16.33
C GLY A 407 -33.02 -31.97 15.74
N PRO A 408 -32.85 -33.27 16.00
CA PRO A 408 -33.79 -34.27 15.56
C PRO A 408 -35.19 -34.04 16.21
N LEU A 409 -36.22 -34.35 15.42
CA LEU A 409 -37.58 -34.35 15.95
C LEU A 409 -37.72 -35.49 16.98
N GLN A 410 -38.09 -35.18 18.21
CA GLN A 410 -38.33 -36.15 19.28
C GLN A 410 -39.83 -36.32 19.47
N VAL A 411 -40.30 -37.54 19.32
CA VAL A 411 -41.67 -37.88 19.66
C VAL A 411 -41.79 -37.98 21.17
N ILE A 412 -42.59 -37.10 21.74
CA ILE A 412 -42.84 -37.07 23.20
C ILE A 412 -43.98 -38.02 23.54
N PHE A 413 -45.04 -37.98 22.74
CA PHE A 413 -46.24 -38.76 22.96
C PHE A 413 -46.98 -38.99 21.65
N THR A 414 -47.44 -40.20 21.42
CA THR A 414 -48.29 -40.52 20.27
C THR A 414 -49.32 -41.59 20.67
N ASN A 415 -50.58 -41.33 20.35
CA ASN A 415 -51.67 -42.28 20.47
C ASN A 415 -52.75 -41.94 19.40
N THR A 416 -53.88 -42.67 19.43
CA THR A 416 -54.99 -42.45 18.48
C THR A 416 -55.63 -41.07 18.52
N LEU A 417 -55.46 -40.32 19.61
CA LEU A 417 -56.12 -39.04 19.85
C LEU A 417 -55.14 -37.85 19.90
N ALA A 418 -53.82 -38.08 20.00
CA ALA A 418 -52.85 -37.01 20.06
C ALA A 418 -51.47 -37.46 19.58
N ASP A 419 -50.82 -36.62 18.81
CA ASP A 419 -49.41 -36.69 18.47
C ASP A 419 -48.70 -35.45 19.00
N ILE A 420 -47.69 -35.65 19.85
CA ILE A 420 -46.87 -34.55 20.39
C ILE A 420 -45.42 -34.87 20.10
N SER A 421 -44.77 -33.95 19.43
CA SER A 421 -43.33 -34.05 19.18
C SER A 421 -42.64 -32.71 19.46
N SER A 422 -41.35 -32.74 19.77
CA SER A 422 -40.57 -31.54 19.98
C SER A 422 -39.29 -31.52 19.13
N GLN A 423 -38.90 -30.33 18.79
CA GLN A 423 -37.66 -30.08 18.07
C GLN A 423 -37.00 -28.84 18.67
N SER A 424 -35.73 -28.93 19.01
CA SER A 424 -34.95 -27.76 19.44
C SER A 424 -34.23 -27.12 18.27
N GLY A 425 -34.39 -25.83 18.10
CA GLY A 425 -33.59 -25.00 17.22
C GLY A 425 -32.57 -24.20 18.02
N GLN A 426 -31.33 -24.14 17.55
CA GLN A 426 -30.29 -23.35 18.17
C GLN A 426 -29.62 -22.44 17.14
N GLN A 427 -29.33 -21.22 17.58
CA GLN A 427 -28.57 -20.23 16.81
C GLN A 427 -27.59 -19.52 17.73
N SER A 428 -26.33 -19.47 17.38
CA SER A 428 -25.28 -18.81 18.15
C SER A 428 -24.79 -17.58 17.41
N PHE A 429 -24.53 -16.53 18.16
CA PHE A 429 -23.89 -15.31 17.68
C PHE A 429 -22.65 -15.03 18.51
N THR A 430 -21.70 -14.35 17.88
CA THR A 430 -20.53 -13.77 18.53
C THR A 430 -20.48 -12.30 18.17
N PHE A 431 -20.40 -11.43 19.15
CA PHE A 431 -20.23 -10.00 18.96
C PHE A 431 -18.90 -9.56 19.54
N ASN A 432 -18.09 -8.92 18.72
CA ASN A 432 -16.81 -8.32 19.08
C ASN A 432 -16.87 -6.81 18.85
N ASN A 433 -16.73 -6.03 19.92
CA ASN A 433 -16.55 -4.58 19.80
C ASN A 433 -15.14 -4.24 20.29
N ASN A 434 -14.43 -3.42 19.54
CA ASN A 434 -13.10 -2.97 19.89
C ASN A 434 -13.00 -1.46 19.66
N VAL A 435 -12.46 -0.74 20.64
CA VAL A 435 -12.05 0.66 20.50
C VAL A 435 -10.64 0.76 21.07
N GLY A 436 -9.71 1.28 20.27
CA GLY A 436 -8.32 1.31 20.68
C GLY A 436 -7.57 2.54 20.21
N ALA A 437 -6.41 2.72 20.80
CA ALA A 437 -5.43 3.71 20.44
C ALA A 437 -4.05 3.06 20.37
N LYS A 438 -3.31 3.28 19.29
CA LYS A 438 -1.97 2.74 19.10
C LYS A 438 -1.02 3.86 18.68
N PHE A 439 0.05 4.01 19.43
CA PHE A 439 1.14 4.91 19.10
C PHE A 439 2.28 4.10 18.49
N ASN A 440 2.73 4.49 17.30
CA ASN A 440 3.84 3.90 16.59
C ASN A 440 5.02 4.87 16.60
N PHE A 441 6.20 4.34 16.83
CA PHE A 441 7.44 5.11 16.87
C PHE A 441 8.52 4.40 16.04
N PRO A 442 8.82 4.87 14.82
CA PRO A 442 9.91 4.34 14.01
C PRO A 442 11.25 4.67 14.65
N VAL A 443 12.17 3.71 14.60
CA VAL A 443 13.52 3.83 15.14
C VAL A 443 14.51 4.11 14.00
N ALA A 444 15.56 4.86 14.30
CA ALA A 444 16.63 5.09 13.32
C ALA A 444 17.14 3.77 12.75
N GLU A 445 17.37 3.73 11.44
CA GLU A 445 17.92 2.55 10.77
C GLU A 445 19.27 2.15 11.38
N PHE A 446 19.38 0.90 11.78
CA PHE A 446 20.59 0.32 12.33
C PHE A 446 20.95 -0.96 11.58
N ALA A 447 22.16 -1.03 11.06
CA ALA A 447 22.67 -2.19 10.30
C ALA A 447 21.77 -2.63 9.13
N GLY A 448 21.12 -1.69 8.47
CA GLY A 448 20.16 -1.96 7.38
C GLY A 448 18.78 -2.46 7.87
N ILE A 449 18.55 -2.52 9.18
CA ILE A 449 17.26 -2.89 9.77
C ILE A 449 16.43 -1.62 9.97
N ARG A 450 15.28 -1.59 9.39
CA ARG A 450 14.23 -0.59 9.65
C ARG A 450 13.24 -1.19 10.62
N SER A 451 13.01 -0.52 11.74
CA SER A 451 12.12 -1.04 12.79
C SER A 451 11.29 0.05 13.44
N ALA A 452 10.18 -0.35 14.04
CA ALA A 452 9.30 0.54 14.79
C ALA A 452 8.83 -0.14 16.08
N PHE A 453 8.75 0.62 17.16
CA PHE A 453 8.03 0.24 18.36
C PHE A 453 6.59 0.70 18.30
N SER A 454 5.71 -0.01 18.98
CA SER A 454 4.32 0.38 19.14
C SER A 454 3.85 0.16 20.57
N LEU A 455 3.02 1.09 21.06
CA LEU A 455 2.31 1.00 22.33
C LEU A 455 0.82 1.13 22.06
N GLY A 456 0.02 0.22 22.59
CA GLY A 456 -1.42 0.20 22.36
C GLY A 456 -2.21 -0.01 23.63
N VAL A 457 -3.41 0.53 23.62
CA VAL A 457 -4.45 0.25 24.60
C VAL A 457 -5.75 0.00 23.86
N ASP A 458 -6.41 -1.09 24.21
CA ASP A 458 -7.71 -1.48 23.66
C ASP A 458 -8.76 -1.56 24.75
N PHE A 459 -9.97 -1.18 24.41
CA PHE A 459 -11.19 -1.58 25.12
C PHE A 459 -11.91 -2.60 24.25
N LYS A 460 -12.01 -3.84 24.74
CA LYS A 460 -12.68 -4.93 24.04
C LYS A 460 -13.93 -5.36 24.80
N SER A 461 -15.03 -5.56 24.08
CA SER A 461 -16.25 -6.18 24.58
C SER A 461 -16.59 -7.38 23.72
N TYR A 462 -16.61 -8.53 24.34
CA TYR A 462 -16.97 -9.81 23.74
C TYR A 462 -18.30 -10.31 24.31
N SER A 463 -19.20 -10.77 23.45
CA SER A 463 -20.48 -11.32 23.84
C SER A 463 -20.83 -12.49 22.91
N ALA A 464 -21.24 -13.61 23.51
CA ALA A 464 -21.60 -14.84 22.79
C ALA A 464 -23.02 -15.30 23.18
N PRO A 465 -24.09 -14.62 22.72
CA PRO A 465 -25.44 -15.07 22.98
C PRO A 465 -25.79 -16.33 22.17
N THR A 466 -26.48 -17.28 22.83
CA THR A 466 -27.09 -18.44 22.19
C THR A 466 -28.59 -18.32 22.32
N PHE A 467 -29.27 -18.34 21.19
CA PHE A 467 -30.73 -18.37 21.12
C PHE A 467 -31.19 -19.81 20.90
N SER A 468 -32.02 -20.32 21.80
CA SER A 468 -32.64 -21.65 21.67
C SER A 468 -34.13 -21.46 21.49
N THR A 469 -34.75 -22.23 20.63
CA THR A 469 -36.20 -22.27 20.46
C THR A 469 -36.64 -23.71 20.50
N ASN A 470 -37.43 -24.08 21.53
CA ASN A 470 -38.07 -25.36 21.55
C ASN A 470 -39.42 -25.24 20.84
N LEU A 471 -39.59 -26.00 19.78
CA LEU A 471 -40.81 -26.12 19.01
C LEU A 471 -41.52 -27.39 19.49
N THR A 472 -42.71 -27.24 20.03
CA THR A 472 -43.55 -28.40 20.37
C THR A 472 -44.70 -28.40 19.37
N TYR A 473 -44.71 -29.41 18.56
CA TYR A 473 -45.79 -29.69 17.62
C TYR A 473 -46.80 -30.58 18.29
N PHE A 474 -48.07 -30.25 18.20
CA PHE A 474 -49.15 -31.11 18.70
C PHE A 474 -50.28 -31.16 17.68
N SER A 475 -50.77 -32.37 17.47
CA SER A 475 -51.95 -32.67 16.66
C SER A 475 -52.94 -33.42 17.53
N LEU A 476 -54.16 -32.95 17.62
CA LEU A 476 -55.23 -33.58 18.37
C LEU A 476 -56.28 -34.15 17.40
N TYR A 477 -56.71 -35.33 17.67
CA TYR A 477 -57.69 -36.04 16.84
C TYR A 477 -58.96 -36.35 17.67
N ALA A 478 -60.11 -36.30 17.00
CA ALA A 478 -61.36 -36.86 17.54
C ALA A 478 -61.71 -38.08 16.71
N LEU A 479 -62.43 -39.02 17.31
CA LEU A 479 -62.99 -40.18 16.62
C LEU A 479 -64.29 -39.79 15.90
N ASP A 480 -64.38 -40.14 14.59
CA ASP A 480 -65.65 -40.06 13.88
C ASP A 480 -66.63 -41.10 14.28
N ASN A 481 -67.81 -41.07 13.69
CA ASN A 481 -68.90 -42.07 14.05
C ASN A 481 -68.51 -43.51 13.66
N PHE A 482 -67.39 -43.72 12.99
CA PHE A 482 -66.84 -45.01 12.57
C PHE A 482 -65.61 -45.42 13.40
N GLY A 483 -65.18 -44.56 14.33
CA GLY A 483 -64.02 -44.84 15.20
C GLY A 483 -62.69 -44.46 14.53
N ASN A 484 -62.68 -43.72 13.41
CA ASN A 484 -61.45 -43.29 12.73
C ASN A 484 -60.98 -41.96 13.34
N PRO A 485 -59.67 -41.72 13.53
CA PRO A 485 -59.14 -40.45 13.99
C PRO A 485 -59.27 -39.37 12.93
N VAL A 486 -59.95 -38.26 13.25
CA VAL A 486 -60.06 -37.04 12.43
C VAL A 486 -59.32 -35.91 13.12
N LEU A 487 -58.45 -35.25 12.41
CA LEU A 487 -57.68 -34.14 12.91
C LEU A 487 -58.60 -33.00 13.35
N VAL A 488 -58.54 -32.61 14.60
CA VAL A 488 -59.32 -31.50 15.18
C VAL A 488 -58.51 -30.22 15.19
N THR A 489 -57.23 -30.32 15.64
CA THR A 489 -56.34 -29.18 15.68
C THR A 489 -54.89 -29.62 15.47
N ASN A 490 -54.13 -28.76 14.81
CA ASN A 490 -52.69 -28.87 14.63
C ASN A 490 -52.07 -27.50 14.93
N ASP A 491 -51.22 -27.42 15.92
CA ASP A 491 -50.60 -26.19 16.34
C ASP A 491 -49.14 -26.39 16.77
N THR A 492 -48.40 -25.30 16.92
CA THR A 492 -47.01 -25.32 17.32
C THR A 492 -46.76 -24.30 18.44
N ILE A 493 -46.35 -24.79 19.59
CA ILE A 493 -45.91 -23.93 20.71
C ILE A 493 -44.43 -23.64 20.53
N ARG A 494 -44.06 -22.36 20.59
CA ARG A 494 -42.66 -21.89 20.52
C ARG A 494 -42.25 -21.37 21.90
N LEU A 495 -41.22 -21.96 22.47
CA LEU A 495 -40.63 -21.54 23.73
C LEU A 495 -39.23 -21.04 23.50
N PRO A 496 -39.04 -19.73 23.34
CA PRO A 496 -37.72 -19.16 23.18
C PRO A 496 -36.96 -19.09 24.49
N SER A 497 -35.66 -19.37 24.45
CA SER A 497 -34.74 -19.18 25.57
C SER A 497 -33.46 -18.55 25.03
N ASN A 498 -32.87 -17.67 25.80
CA ASN A 498 -31.58 -17.12 25.46
C ASN A 498 -30.60 -17.19 26.62
N SER A 499 -29.35 -17.46 26.33
CA SER A 499 -28.23 -17.32 27.24
C SER A 499 -27.25 -16.34 26.67
N ARG A 500 -26.72 -15.42 27.49
CA ARG A 500 -25.76 -14.42 27.08
C ARG A 500 -24.60 -14.39 28.05
N ALA A 501 -23.40 -14.65 27.54
CA ALA A 501 -22.17 -14.35 28.25
C ALA A 501 -21.58 -13.04 27.67
N GLU A 502 -21.20 -12.12 28.54
CA GLU A 502 -20.60 -10.83 28.14
C GLU A 502 -19.35 -10.58 28.96
N LEU A 503 -18.30 -10.15 28.29
CA LEU A 503 -17.02 -9.84 28.87
C LEU A 503 -16.50 -8.50 28.33
N ARG A 504 -16.00 -7.64 29.22
CA ARG A 504 -15.32 -6.38 28.88
C ARG A 504 -13.95 -6.38 29.50
N TYR A 505 -12.92 -6.02 28.73
CA TYR A 505 -11.53 -6.06 29.17
C TYR A 505 -10.65 -5.05 28.43
N PHE A 506 -9.51 -4.71 29.05
CA PHE A 506 -8.58 -3.68 28.60
C PHE A 506 -7.19 -4.26 28.44
N PRO A 507 -6.80 -4.78 27.27
CA PRO A 507 -5.43 -5.18 27.00
C PRO A 507 -4.53 -3.98 26.79
N LEU A 508 -3.34 -4.06 27.37
CA LEU A 508 -2.22 -3.16 27.06
C LEU A 508 -1.25 -3.91 26.17
N SER A 509 -0.85 -3.33 25.07
CA SER A 509 0.05 -3.96 24.10
C SER A 509 1.32 -3.16 23.89
N PHE A 510 2.42 -3.91 23.77
CA PHE A 510 3.73 -3.43 23.31
C PHE A 510 4.10 -4.22 22.05
N GLY A 511 4.64 -3.57 21.05
CA GLY A 511 5.09 -4.22 19.83
C GLY A 511 6.44 -3.71 19.36
N TRP A 512 7.15 -4.57 18.65
CA TRP A 512 8.36 -4.23 17.92
C TRP A 512 8.37 -5.01 16.62
N SER A 513 8.48 -4.32 15.52
CA SER A 513 8.53 -4.95 14.20
C SER A 513 9.58 -4.28 13.33
N GLY A 514 10.11 -5.02 12.39
CA GLY A 514 11.10 -4.49 11.48
C GLY A 514 11.37 -5.39 10.29
N ALA A 515 12.08 -4.80 9.31
CA ALA A 515 12.47 -5.50 8.10
C ALA A 515 13.88 -5.08 7.67
N ARG A 516 14.56 -6.00 7.00
CA ARG A 516 15.88 -5.79 6.39
C ARG A 516 15.88 -6.36 4.98
N PRO A 517 15.94 -5.52 3.96
CA PRO A 517 16.23 -5.98 2.59
C PRO A 517 17.70 -6.35 2.46
N ASP A 518 18.00 -7.38 1.68
CA ASP A 518 19.36 -7.78 1.32
C ASP A 518 19.43 -8.14 -0.18
N SER A 519 20.61 -8.47 -0.70
CA SER A 519 20.82 -8.82 -2.11
C SER A 519 20.03 -10.07 -2.55
N TRP A 520 19.70 -10.95 -1.60
CA TRP A 520 19.02 -12.22 -1.83
C TRP A 520 17.51 -12.16 -1.53
N GLY A 521 17.00 -11.01 -1.04
CA GLY A 521 15.59 -10.87 -0.71
C GLY A 521 15.32 -9.93 0.45
N SER A 522 14.41 -10.32 1.36
CA SER A 522 14.10 -9.55 2.56
C SER A 522 13.84 -10.46 3.75
N PHE A 523 14.20 -9.97 4.91
CA PHE A 523 13.89 -10.57 6.21
C PHE A 523 12.99 -9.61 6.98
N ALA A 524 11.90 -10.11 7.57
CA ALA A 524 11.05 -9.33 8.44
C ALA A 524 10.82 -10.07 9.76
N PHE A 525 10.64 -9.31 10.83
CA PHE A 525 10.29 -9.85 12.14
C PHE A 525 9.19 -9.01 12.79
N SER A 526 8.42 -9.65 13.65
CA SER A 526 7.43 -9.01 14.49
C SER A 526 7.46 -9.63 15.89
N TYR A 527 7.27 -8.80 16.88
CA TYR A 527 7.06 -9.16 18.27
C TYR A 527 5.93 -8.31 18.82
N SER A 528 4.98 -8.91 19.52
CA SER A 528 3.99 -8.17 20.30
C SER A 528 3.70 -8.90 21.59
N GLN A 529 3.57 -8.12 22.65
CA GLN A 529 3.20 -8.59 23.98
C GLN A 529 1.94 -7.85 24.41
N SER A 530 0.93 -8.60 24.83
CA SER A 530 -0.30 -8.04 25.41
C SER A 530 -0.45 -8.49 26.85
N VAL A 531 -0.76 -7.54 27.71
CA VAL A 531 -0.95 -7.78 29.14
C VAL A 531 -2.40 -7.43 29.52
N PHE A 532 -3.05 -8.36 30.16
CA PHE A 532 -4.43 -8.26 30.62
C PHE A 532 -4.45 -8.27 32.12
N LEU A 533 -5.00 -7.22 32.71
CA LEU A 533 -5.09 -7.06 34.16
C LEU A 533 -6.55 -7.14 34.60
N GLN A 534 -6.90 -8.15 35.37
CA GLN A 534 -8.27 -8.37 35.86
C GLN A 534 -8.83 -7.17 36.63
N SER A 535 -7.98 -6.41 37.33
CA SER A 535 -8.40 -5.21 38.07
C SER A 535 -8.97 -4.10 37.17
N LEU A 536 -8.67 -4.13 35.85
CA LEU A 536 -9.18 -3.20 34.85
C LEU A 536 -10.36 -3.78 34.06
N ALA A 537 -10.88 -4.95 34.43
CA ALA A 537 -11.86 -5.71 33.66
C ALA A 537 -13.05 -6.14 34.48
N THR A 538 -13.96 -6.89 33.87
CA THR A 538 -15.12 -7.53 34.49
C THR A 538 -14.70 -8.61 35.51
N ALA A 539 -15.60 -9.04 36.36
CA ALA A 539 -15.35 -10.05 37.39
C ALA A 539 -14.79 -11.37 36.83
N ARG A 540 -13.93 -12.04 37.59
CA ARG A 540 -13.29 -13.32 37.21
C ARG A 540 -14.28 -14.40 36.77
N THR A 541 -15.46 -14.45 37.40
CA THR A 541 -16.52 -15.39 37.03
C THR A 541 -17.00 -15.23 35.61
N ASN A 542 -16.99 -14.01 35.06
CA ASN A 542 -17.39 -13.77 33.67
C ASN A 542 -16.35 -14.32 32.70
N PHE A 543 -15.07 -14.24 33.03
CA PHE A 543 -14.02 -14.88 32.24
C PHE A 543 -14.19 -16.40 32.21
N GLN A 544 -14.50 -17.02 33.37
CA GLN A 544 -14.72 -18.45 33.45
C GLN A 544 -15.96 -18.93 32.70
N ASN A 545 -17.01 -18.09 32.63
CA ASN A 545 -18.24 -18.41 31.91
C ASN A 545 -18.08 -18.29 30.38
N VAL A 546 -17.14 -17.49 29.92
CA VAL A 546 -16.86 -17.26 28.48
C VAL A 546 -15.76 -18.20 27.98
N ALA A 547 -14.81 -18.55 28.84
CA ALA A 547 -13.70 -19.42 28.48
C ALA A 547 -14.13 -20.89 28.60
N ALA A 548 -13.79 -21.69 27.62
CA ALA A 548 -13.96 -23.15 27.67
C ALA A 548 -13.01 -23.84 28.68
N ALA A 549 -12.23 -23.09 29.46
CA ALA A 549 -11.21 -23.59 30.37
C ALA A 549 -11.42 -23.05 31.80
N ALA A 550 -11.39 -23.92 32.79
CA ALA A 550 -11.62 -23.61 34.22
C ALA A 550 -10.57 -22.64 34.81
N GLY A 551 -9.43 -22.49 34.23
CA GLY A 551 -8.35 -21.64 34.72
C GLY A 551 -8.32 -20.19 34.17
N ALA A 552 -9.19 -19.84 33.23
CA ALA A 552 -9.21 -18.49 32.66
C ALA A 552 -9.61 -17.45 33.71
N GLY A 553 -8.67 -16.64 34.13
CA GLY A 553 -8.82 -15.75 35.28
C GLY A 553 -8.72 -14.27 34.99
N GLY A 554 -8.55 -13.85 33.78
CA GLY A 554 -8.45 -12.43 33.40
C GLY A 554 -7.09 -11.78 33.68
N ASN A 555 -6.16 -12.44 34.35
CA ASN A 555 -4.77 -12.02 34.47
C ASN A 555 -3.91 -12.94 33.62
N TYR A 556 -3.49 -12.47 32.45
CA TYR A 556 -2.63 -13.23 31.56
C TYR A 556 -1.79 -12.32 30.67
N THR A 557 -0.75 -12.88 30.13
CA THR A 557 0.12 -12.25 29.15
C THR A 557 0.18 -13.13 27.92
N THR A 558 0.04 -12.54 26.75
CA THR A 558 0.29 -13.19 25.49
C THR A 558 1.53 -12.57 24.82
N ILE A 559 2.34 -13.41 24.21
CA ILE A 559 3.48 -13.01 23.39
C ILE A 559 3.28 -13.60 22.01
N ASN A 560 3.19 -12.74 21.01
CA ASN A 560 3.17 -13.13 19.61
C ASN A 560 4.51 -12.78 18.97
N ALA A 561 5.11 -13.73 18.25
CA ALA A 561 6.34 -13.54 17.52
C ALA A 561 6.22 -14.07 16.10
N GLY A 562 6.79 -13.34 15.15
CA GLY A 562 6.77 -13.72 13.74
C GLY A 562 8.12 -13.45 13.07
N LEU A 563 8.48 -14.33 12.14
CA LEU A 563 9.65 -14.22 11.28
C LEU A 563 9.21 -14.52 9.84
N ALA A 564 9.59 -13.68 8.91
CA ALA A 564 9.34 -13.90 7.49
C ALA A 564 10.64 -13.75 6.69
N ARG A 565 10.88 -14.68 5.77
CA ARG A 565 11.99 -14.62 4.83
C ARG A 565 11.45 -14.78 3.42
N ASP A 566 11.60 -13.76 2.61
CA ASP A 566 11.43 -13.83 1.16
C ASP A 566 12.81 -13.98 0.52
N GLN A 567 13.09 -15.13 -0.07
CA GLN A 567 14.38 -15.51 -0.62
C GLN A 567 14.30 -15.59 -2.13
N LYS A 568 15.10 -14.79 -2.83
CA LYS A 568 15.31 -14.92 -4.28
C LYS A 568 16.12 -16.19 -4.56
N LEU A 569 15.68 -16.95 -5.53
CA LEU A 569 16.32 -18.15 -6.03
C LEU A 569 16.81 -17.94 -7.47
N PHE A 570 17.21 -19.03 -8.12
CA PHE A 570 17.63 -18.99 -9.52
C PHE A 570 16.45 -18.71 -10.48
N GLY A 571 16.71 -18.12 -11.65
CA GLY A 571 15.73 -17.98 -12.72
C GLY A 571 14.46 -17.21 -12.34
N ASN A 572 14.55 -16.23 -11.43
CA ASN A 572 13.43 -15.46 -10.90
C ASN A 572 12.40 -16.26 -10.06
N TRP A 573 12.74 -17.46 -9.62
CA TRP A 573 12.01 -18.16 -8.57
C TRP A 573 12.24 -17.49 -7.23
N SER A 574 11.28 -17.58 -6.31
CA SER A 574 11.44 -17.14 -4.94
C SER A 574 10.80 -18.12 -3.96
N ALA A 575 11.33 -18.15 -2.75
CA ALA A 575 10.76 -18.93 -1.66
C ALA A 575 10.37 -17.99 -0.52
N LEU A 576 9.13 -18.09 -0.03
CA LEU A 576 8.67 -17.40 1.16
C LEU A 576 8.52 -18.41 2.29
N LEU A 577 9.16 -18.12 3.41
CA LEU A 577 8.93 -18.82 4.67
C LEU A 577 8.38 -17.80 5.68
N ASN A 578 7.24 -18.12 6.27
CA ASN A 578 6.60 -17.30 7.30
C ASN A 578 6.33 -18.17 8.54
N VAL A 579 6.96 -17.86 9.65
CA VAL A 579 6.82 -18.57 10.93
C VAL A 579 6.22 -17.63 11.95
N ASN A 580 5.08 -17.99 12.53
CA ASN A 580 4.38 -17.19 13.54
C ASN A 580 4.00 -18.09 14.72
N GLY A 581 4.05 -17.53 15.92
CA GLY A 581 3.64 -18.23 17.12
C GLY A 581 3.09 -17.30 18.18
N GLN A 582 2.26 -17.87 19.03
CA GLN A 582 1.72 -17.26 20.25
C GLN A 582 2.08 -18.12 21.46
N TRP A 583 2.53 -17.49 22.50
CA TRP A 583 2.66 -18.05 23.82
C TRP A 583 1.72 -17.33 24.79
N ALA A 584 1.08 -18.07 25.67
CA ALA A 584 0.19 -17.53 26.72
C ALA A 584 0.63 -18.00 28.09
N SER A 585 0.52 -17.15 29.10
CA SER A 585 0.90 -17.47 30.49
C SER A 585 -0.21 -18.19 31.25
N ALA A 586 -1.45 -18.22 30.73
CA ALA A 586 -2.62 -18.83 31.34
C ALA A 586 -3.66 -19.17 30.26
N PRO A 587 -4.71 -19.98 30.57
CA PRO A 587 -5.80 -20.27 29.67
C PRO A 587 -6.49 -18.99 29.19
N LEU A 588 -6.76 -18.91 27.88
CA LEU A 588 -7.32 -17.74 27.21
C LEU A 588 -8.82 -17.93 26.94
N ILE A 589 -9.52 -16.81 26.79
CA ILE A 589 -10.82 -16.78 26.15
C ILE A 589 -10.67 -17.02 24.64
N ASN A 590 -11.66 -17.58 23.99
CA ASN A 590 -11.61 -17.93 22.57
C ASN A 590 -11.20 -16.76 21.67
N ASN A 591 -11.60 -15.54 22.04
CA ASN A 591 -11.29 -14.30 21.32
C ASN A 591 -9.80 -13.90 21.31
N GLU A 592 -8.99 -14.50 22.17
CA GLU A 592 -7.56 -14.21 22.29
C GLU A 592 -6.69 -15.45 21.98
N GLN A 593 -7.30 -16.57 21.61
CA GLN A 593 -6.60 -17.81 21.27
C GLN A 593 -5.95 -17.73 19.91
N PHE A 594 -4.88 -18.48 19.73
CA PHE A 594 -4.18 -18.64 18.45
C PHE A 594 -4.97 -19.57 17.53
N ALA A 595 -5.29 -19.08 16.34
CA ALA A 595 -6.06 -19.80 15.34
C ALA A 595 -5.18 -20.54 14.33
N LEU A 596 -5.55 -21.77 13.99
CA LEU A 596 -5.03 -22.54 12.86
C LEU A 596 -6.13 -22.78 11.82
N GLY A 597 -5.69 -23.06 10.60
CA GLY A 597 -6.54 -23.36 9.45
C GLY A 597 -6.83 -22.13 8.57
N GLY A 598 -7.03 -22.40 7.28
CA GLY A 598 -7.39 -21.43 6.27
C GLY A 598 -6.24 -20.70 5.59
N THR A 599 -6.59 -19.71 4.77
CA THR A 599 -5.63 -18.97 3.92
C THR A 599 -4.60 -18.15 4.69
N GLY A 600 -4.92 -17.71 5.90
CA GLY A 600 -4.01 -17.02 6.82
C GLY A 600 -3.31 -17.97 7.80
N GLY A 601 -3.66 -19.26 7.79
CA GLY A 601 -3.12 -20.31 8.63
C GLY A 601 -2.60 -21.49 7.82
N VAL A 602 -2.87 -22.71 8.26
CA VAL A 602 -2.54 -23.94 7.52
C VAL A 602 -3.61 -24.17 6.46
N ARG A 603 -3.24 -24.08 5.18
CA ARG A 603 -4.15 -24.29 4.05
C ARG A 603 -4.52 -25.76 3.90
N GLY A 604 -5.74 -26.06 3.50
CA GLY A 604 -6.34 -27.41 3.47
C GLY A 604 -7.41 -27.61 4.53
N TYR A 605 -7.57 -26.65 5.44
CA TYR A 605 -8.53 -26.65 6.56
C TYR A 605 -9.39 -25.40 6.53
N GLN A 606 -10.56 -25.42 7.18
CA GLN A 606 -11.43 -24.25 7.27
C GLN A 606 -10.75 -23.10 8.01
N GLN A 607 -11.16 -21.86 7.75
CA GLN A 607 -10.62 -20.68 8.41
C GLN A 607 -10.85 -20.73 9.93
N GLY A 608 -9.78 -20.69 10.72
CA GLY A 608 -9.91 -20.76 12.17
C GLY A 608 -10.59 -22.04 12.67
N GLU A 609 -10.30 -23.17 12.05
CA GLU A 609 -10.91 -24.46 12.41
C GLU A 609 -10.54 -24.91 13.83
N ILE A 610 -9.31 -24.61 14.25
CA ILE A 610 -8.77 -24.99 15.55
C ILE A 610 -8.17 -23.77 16.22
N TYR A 611 -8.44 -23.66 17.53
CA TYR A 611 -7.90 -22.63 18.40
C TYR A 611 -7.13 -23.25 19.56
N GLY A 612 -6.09 -22.56 20.03
CA GLY A 612 -5.32 -22.93 21.23
C GLY A 612 -4.77 -21.72 21.95
N ASP A 613 -4.44 -21.88 23.23
CA ASP A 613 -3.89 -20.79 24.05
C ASP A 613 -2.45 -20.45 23.59
N THR A 614 -1.69 -21.48 23.29
CA THR A 614 -0.33 -21.40 22.74
C THR A 614 -0.29 -22.15 21.42
N GLY A 615 0.49 -21.67 20.48
CA GLY A 615 0.62 -22.34 19.17
C GLY A 615 1.67 -21.69 18.28
N TRP A 616 1.95 -22.37 17.20
CA TRP A 616 2.85 -21.85 16.15
C TRP A 616 2.48 -22.45 14.79
N ARG A 617 2.86 -21.76 13.74
CA ARG A 617 2.72 -22.22 12.35
C ARG A 617 3.88 -21.79 11.51
N ALA A 618 4.23 -22.61 10.54
CA ALA A 618 5.22 -22.34 9.50
C ALA A 618 4.56 -22.53 8.13
N LEU A 619 4.57 -21.49 7.33
CA LEU A 619 3.97 -21.42 6.00
C LEU A 619 5.11 -21.27 4.99
N PHE A 620 5.22 -22.20 4.06
CA PHE A 620 6.24 -22.20 3.01
C PHE A 620 5.60 -22.12 1.65
N ASP A 621 6.03 -21.17 0.81
CA ASP A 621 5.62 -21.03 -0.59
C ASP A 621 6.85 -21.03 -1.51
N LEU A 622 6.91 -21.94 -2.47
CA LEU A 622 7.84 -21.89 -3.57
C LEU A 622 7.13 -21.24 -4.77
N ARG A 623 7.54 -20.04 -5.11
CA ARG A 623 6.88 -19.17 -6.10
C ARG A 623 7.60 -19.21 -7.43
N ALA A 624 6.87 -19.51 -8.49
CA ALA A 624 7.38 -19.44 -9.85
C ALA A 624 7.51 -17.99 -10.35
N PRO A 625 8.34 -17.74 -11.38
CA PRO A 625 8.36 -16.46 -12.07
C PRO A 625 6.97 -16.07 -12.59
N PRO A 626 6.61 -14.77 -12.57
CA PRO A 626 5.34 -14.33 -13.17
C PRO A 626 5.35 -14.55 -14.68
N ILE A 627 4.25 -15.08 -15.19
CA ILE A 627 3.99 -15.28 -16.61
C ILE A 627 3.15 -14.11 -17.10
N ASN A 628 3.64 -13.37 -18.08
CA ASN A 628 2.84 -12.34 -18.73
C ASN A 628 1.79 -13.01 -19.62
N ILE A 629 0.51 -12.80 -19.34
CA ILE A 629 -0.61 -13.38 -20.08
C ILE A 629 -1.28 -12.39 -21.04
N GLY A 630 -0.68 -11.20 -21.22
CA GLY A 630 -1.17 -10.17 -22.12
C GLY A 630 -1.63 -8.92 -21.41
N TYR A 631 -2.64 -8.25 -21.99
CA TYR A 631 -3.16 -6.98 -21.47
C TYR A 631 -4.64 -7.12 -21.11
N PHE A 632 -5.00 -6.56 -19.99
CA PHE A 632 -6.38 -6.49 -19.53
C PHE A 632 -6.98 -5.11 -19.90
N PRO A 633 -8.16 -5.04 -20.56
CA PRO A 633 -8.78 -3.78 -20.91
C PRO A 633 -9.32 -3.07 -19.66
N THR A 634 -9.03 -1.79 -19.52
CA THR A 634 -9.58 -0.90 -18.48
C THR A 634 -10.28 0.29 -19.11
N ALA A 635 -11.05 1.05 -18.34
CA ALA A 635 -11.73 2.25 -18.81
C ALA A 635 -10.76 3.34 -19.33
N THR A 636 -9.52 3.34 -18.87
CA THR A 636 -8.49 4.33 -19.23
C THR A 636 -7.43 3.80 -20.21
N GLY A 637 -7.58 2.54 -20.68
CA GLY A 637 -6.62 1.89 -21.58
C GLY A 637 -6.48 0.41 -21.31
N SER A 638 -5.30 -0.15 -21.53
CA SER A 638 -4.99 -1.54 -21.23
C SER A 638 -3.83 -1.64 -20.25
N VAL A 639 -3.92 -2.54 -19.28
CA VAL A 639 -2.88 -2.77 -18.27
C VAL A 639 -2.29 -4.17 -18.44
N PRO A 640 -0.99 -4.37 -18.19
CA PRO A 640 -0.37 -5.68 -18.28
C PRO A 640 -0.96 -6.62 -17.24
N ALA A 641 -1.22 -7.85 -17.64
CA ALA A 641 -1.71 -8.91 -16.76
C ALA A 641 -0.66 -10.00 -16.59
N ALA A 642 -0.46 -10.43 -15.36
CA ALA A 642 0.50 -11.45 -15.00
C ALA A 642 -0.14 -12.54 -14.15
N LEU A 643 0.19 -13.79 -14.46
CA LEU A 643 -0.17 -14.95 -13.67
C LEU A 643 1.07 -15.50 -12.98
N ARG A 644 0.99 -15.70 -11.68
CA ARG A 644 2.01 -16.40 -10.89
C ARG A 644 1.38 -17.62 -10.24
N TYR A 645 2.09 -18.72 -10.20
CA TYR A 645 1.70 -19.90 -9.43
C TYR A 645 2.76 -20.21 -8.38
N SER A 646 2.33 -20.85 -7.29
CA SER A 646 3.21 -21.33 -6.23
C SER A 646 2.77 -22.71 -5.76
N TRP A 647 3.73 -23.53 -5.40
CA TRP A 647 3.51 -24.70 -4.56
C TRP A 647 3.77 -24.32 -3.12
N PHE A 648 2.98 -24.85 -2.20
CA PHE A 648 3.12 -24.56 -0.79
C PHE A 648 3.06 -25.81 0.08
N MET A 649 3.63 -25.68 1.28
CA MET A 649 3.57 -26.64 2.35
C MET A 649 3.49 -25.91 3.67
N ASP A 650 2.42 -26.17 4.44
CA ASP A 650 2.11 -25.50 5.67
C ASP A 650 2.06 -26.49 6.82
N TYR A 651 2.56 -26.09 7.98
CA TYR A 651 2.44 -26.83 9.23
C TYR A 651 2.06 -25.91 10.37
N GLY A 652 1.26 -26.40 11.31
CA GLY A 652 0.94 -25.68 12.52
C GLY A 652 0.50 -26.60 13.66
N GLN A 653 0.71 -26.13 14.87
CA GLN A 653 0.32 -26.84 16.07
C GLN A 653 -0.18 -25.87 17.14
N THR A 654 -1.24 -26.26 17.85
CA THR A 654 -1.79 -25.52 18.99
C THR A 654 -1.87 -26.39 20.24
N TYR A 655 -1.80 -25.72 21.38
CA TYR A 655 -1.86 -26.32 22.71
C TYR A 655 -2.86 -25.55 23.56
N LEU A 656 -3.60 -26.29 24.38
CA LEU A 656 -4.53 -25.77 25.37
C LEU A 656 -3.97 -25.96 26.75
N ILE A 657 -4.01 -24.94 27.59
CA ILE A 657 -3.55 -24.93 28.99
C ILE A 657 -4.72 -25.31 29.89
N ASP A 658 -4.49 -26.16 30.89
CA ASP A 658 -5.43 -26.51 31.98
C ASP A 658 -6.90 -26.81 31.58
N ARG A 659 -7.13 -27.84 30.78
CA ARG A 659 -8.48 -28.30 30.50
C ARG A 659 -8.99 -29.35 31.51
N LEU A 660 -10.24 -29.16 31.93
CA LEU A 660 -10.96 -30.07 32.82
C LEU A 660 -11.52 -31.33 32.11
N THR A 661 -11.41 -31.46 30.84
CA THR A 661 -12.04 -32.54 30.06
C THR A 661 -11.03 -33.43 29.37
N THR A 662 -11.45 -34.68 29.06
CA THR A 662 -10.71 -35.71 28.33
C THR A 662 -10.39 -35.37 26.85
N ALA A 663 -10.58 -34.10 26.41
CA ALA A 663 -10.26 -33.64 25.08
C ALA A 663 -8.74 -33.56 24.87
N ASN A 664 -8.30 -33.78 23.63
CA ASN A 664 -6.91 -33.62 23.24
C ASN A 664 -6.42 -32.20 23.60
N LEU A 665 -5.27 -32.11 24.28
CA LEU A 665 -4.65 -30.85 24.68
C LEU A 665 -3.86 -30.21 23.53
N SER A 666 -3.62 -30.91 22.44
CA SER A 666 -2.90 -30.41 21.29
C SER A 666 -3.51 -30.90 19.98
N TYR A 667 -3.47 -30.04 18.98
CA TYR A 667 -3.85 -30.34 17.62
C TYR A 667 -2.76 -29.88 16.66
N SER A 668 -2.49 -30.69 15.65
CA SER A 668 -1.58 -30.34 14.56
C SER A 668 -2.32 -30.36 13.23
N GLN A 669 -1.95 -29.46 12.36
CA GLN A 669 -2.44 -29.41 10.97
C GLN A 669 -1.26 -29.40 10.03
N TRP A 670 -1.36 -30.16 8.96
CA TRP A 670 -0.39 -30.18 7.88
C TRP A 670 -1.13 -30.10 6.55
N GLY A 671 -0.75 -29.14 5.68
CA GLY A 671 -1.40 -28.95 4.40
C GLY A 671 -0.43 -28.65 3.28
N THR A 672 -0.80 -29.02 2.06
CA THR A 672 -0.03 -28.75 0.85
C THR A 672 -0.96 -28.41 -0.31
N GLY A 673 -0.42 -27.81 -1.37
CA GLY A 673 -1.23 -27.48 -2.53
C GLY A 673 -0.60 -26.52 -3.50
N LEU A 674 -1.45 -25.94 -4.35
CA LEU A 674 -1.08 -24.97 -5.38
C LEU A 674 -1.88 -23.68 -5.20
N ALA A 675 -1.23 -22.54 -5.36
CA ALA A 675 -1.89 -21.26 -5.39
C ALA A 675 -1.58 -20.52 -6.70
N PHE A 676 -2.60 -19.86 -7.24
CA PHE A 676 -2.55 -19.08 -8.47
C PHE A 676 -2.90 -17.64 -8.15
N PHE A 677 -2.07 -16.72 -8.62
CA PHE A 677 -2.24 -15.28 -8.45
C PHE A 677 -2.32 -14.63 -9.80
N LEU A 678 -3.43 -13.98 -10.08
CA LEU A 678 -3.62 -13.14 -11.25
C LEU A 678 -3.60 -11.68 -10.82
N THR A 679 -2.78 -10.87 -11.48
CA THR A 679 -2.76 -9.43 -11.30
C THR A 679 -2.95 -8.74 -12.63
N ALA A 680 -3.74 -7.65 -12.68
CA ALA A 680 -3.87 -6.81 -13.85
C ALA A 680 -3.65 -5.34 -13.45
N GLY A 681 -2.45 -4.85 -13.75
CA GLY A 681 -1.97 -3.57 -13.25
C GLY A 681 -1.97 -3.51 -11.73
N GLU A 682 -2.22 -2.31 -11.19
CA GLU A 682 -2.35 -2.07 -9.74
C GLU A 682 -3.80 -2.19 -9.24
N HIS A 683 -4.77 -2.35 -10.16
CA HIS A 683 -6.19 -2.20 -9.87
C HIS A 683 -6.95 -3.50 -9.66
N PHE A 684 -6.43 -4.61 -10.13
CA PHE A 684 -7.14 -5.89 -10.05
C PHE A 684 -6.21 -7.02 -9.60
N ASP A 685 -6.72 -7.84 -8.70
CA ASP A 685 -6.07 -9.07 -8.28
C ASP A 685 -7.09 -10.19 -8.04
N ALA A 686 -6.69 -11.41 -8.39
CA ALA A 686 -7.45 -12.61 -8.07
C ALA A 686 -6.52 -13.71 -7.58
N ARG A 687 -7.01 -14.48 -6.63
CA ARG A 687 -6.29 -15.62 -6.07
C ARG A 687 -7.19 -16.85 -6.06
N LEU A 688 -6.65 -17.98 -6.49
CA LEU A 688 -7.24 -19.29 -6.32
C LEU A 688 -6.21 -20.20 -5.66
N THR A 689 -6.60 -20.88 -4.59
CA THR A 689 -5.74 -21.83 -3.88
C THR A 689 -6.44 -23.17 -3.79
N LEU A 690 -5.79 -24.22 -4.27
CA LEU A 690 -6.22 -25.60 -4.16
C LEU A 690 -5.32 -26.30 -3.14
N ALA A 691 -5.88 -26.78 -2.06
CA ALA A 691 -5.16 -27.27 -0.89
C ALA A 691 -5.69 -28.62 -0.44
N TRP A 692 -4.83 -29.47 0.09
CA TRP A 692 -5.15 -30.76 0.67
C TRP A 692 -4.69 -30.84 2.12
N ALA A 693 -5.60 -31.26 3.00
CA ALA A 693 -5.28 -31.60 4.37
C ALA A 693 -4.49 -32.91 4.42
N LEU A 694 -3.38 -32.95 5.14
CA LEU A 694 -2.53 -34.14 5.29
C LEU A 694 -2.71 -34.84 6.64
N THR A 695 -3.35 -34.20 7.61
CA THR A 695 -3.62 -34.75 8.96
C THR A 695 -5.09 -34.61 9.30
N ASP A 696 -5.59 -35.55 10.10
CA ASP A 696 -6.96 -35.53 10.59
C ASP A 696 -7.14 -34.46 11.69
N THR A 697 -8.27 -33.78 11.64
CA THR A 697 -8.79 -32.91 12.71
C THR A 697 -10.21 -33.37 13.07
N PRO A 698 -10.82 -32.85 14.13
CA PRO A 698 -12.20 -33.20 14.47
C PRO A 698 -13.23 -32.91 13.37
N THR A 699 -12.94 -32.01 12.46
CA THR A 699 -13.87 -31.53 11.42
C THR A 699 -13.40 -31.83 10.01
N THR A 700 -12.09 -31.99 9.78
CA THR A 700 -11.50 -32.24 8.46
C THR A 700 -10.68 -33.52 8.48
N ALA A 701 -11.01 -34.48 7.62
CA ALA A 701 -10.25 -35.72 7.44
C ALA A 701 -9.02 -35.49 6.54
N ALA A 702 -7.96 -36.27 6.78
CA ALA A 702 -6.80 -36.28 5.90
C ALA A 702 -7.20 -36.67 4.47
N GLY A 703 -6.59 -36.04 3.46
CA GLY A 703 -6.94 -36.18 2.05
C GLY A 703 -8.10 -35.28 1.59
N THR A 704 -8.78 -34.56 2.49
CA THR A 704 -9.82 -33.60 2.10
C THR A 704 -9.20 -32.46 1.28
N ALA A 705 -9.84 -32.13 0.15
CA ALA A 705 -9.48 -31.01 -0.68
C ALA A 705 -10.31 -29.76 -0.32
N GLN A 706 -9.65 -28.63 -0.20
CA GLN A 706 -10.26 -27.31 0.00
C GLN A 706 -9.83 -26.38 -1.14
N ALA A 707 -10.78 -25.58 -1.64
CA ALA A 707 -10.51 -24.53 -2.59
C ALA A 707 -10.82 -23.19 -1.94
N TYR A 708 -9.89 -22.24 -2.04
CA TYR A 708 -10.10 -20.88 -1.56
C TYR A 708 -9.96 -19.91 -2.72
N PHE A 709 -10.79 -18.87 -2.71
CA PHE A 709 -10.66 -17.82 -3.72
C PHE A 709 -10.78 -16.42 -3.12
N SER A 710 -10.17 -15.47 -3.77
CA SER A 710 -10.44 -14.05 -3.57
C SER A 710 -10.30 -13.32 -4.90
N VAL A 711 -11.18 -12.36 -5.13
CA VAL A 711 -11.16 -11.46 -6.29
C VAL A 711 -11.32 -10.04 -5.77
N GLY A 712 -10.33 -9.20 -6.04
CA GLY A 712 -10.26 -7.84 -5.56
C GLY A 712 -10.08 -6.83 -6.68
N ALA A 713 -10.70 -5.67 -6.49
CA ALA A 713 -10.48 -4.48 -7.29
C ALA A 713 -10.13 -3.31 -6.36
N GLN A 714 -9.22 -2.43 -6.81
CA GLN A 714 -8.79 -1.26 -6.05
C GLN A 714 -8.55 -0.05 -6.96
N PHE A 715 -8.71 1.15 -6.43
CA PHE A 715 -8.46 2.42 -7.12
C PHE A 715 -7.71 3.41 -6.22
#